data_59647f6e09a75fb7d528a43353daa84d
#
_entry.id   59647f6e09a75fb7d528a43353daa84d
#
_cell.length_a   1.000
_cell.length_b   1.000
_cell.length_c   1.000
_cell.angle_alpha   90.00
_cell.angle_beta   90.00
_cell.angle_gamma   90.00
#
_symmetry.space_group_name_H-M   'P 1'
#
loop_
_entity.id
_entity.type
_entity.pdbx_description
1 polymer ?
#
loop_
_entity_poly.entity_id
_entity_poly.type
_entity_poly.pdbx_seq_one_letter_code
_entity_poly.pdbx_strand_id
1 'polypeptide(L)'
;LRILERLEHRGGAGADKDTGDGAGILVQIPHEFFKRECEVLGINLPAAGEYGVGMVFAHKYESLRNEQKRIFEEVVREEGQVVLGWREVPVDGTKVGQEAAAIRPWMIQILIGKGPDVTNNKEFERKLYIIRKLAEKRIIPLSKELSSDFYIASLSSKTIVYKGMLTPGQLRDFYLDLSDLDFTSALAMVHSRFSTNTFPSWARAHPNRFLVHNGEINTIRGNVNWINAREGKAESPLFPDIKKVFPVVDDSGSDSAMFDNTLEFLHMTGRSLPHAIMMMIPEPWERNNLMSQEKHDFYEFNSFMMEPWDGPAAMGFTDGTVIGGVLDRNGLRPARYYVTTDDRVIMASEVGVVNENAENIRAKGRLEPGKMLLIDTAEQRIISDEEIKQRVATELPYDEWVKEHVIHLSEITQADESDIPKVDDLFKKQQAFGYTQEDLVRMIVPMAKDGKDPVGAMGADAPLAILSDKPQLLYSYFKQMFAQVTNPPIDSIREEMVTSTRVMLGNSGNLTDPNKAGTYALSMRTPILTNQELASIKALDCRRMKSVTLPILFDPTKGADGLRDALNELCEKAEEAARTEQNVLILSDRGVDENHAPIPALLAVAAVHNHLIRKVLRTEIGLILESGEPREVHHFCTLIGYGVTAINPYLAL
;
A
#
# COMPACT_ATOMS: atom_id res chain seq x y z
N LEU A 1 -19.75 -12.42 -17.03
CA LEU A 1 -19.75 -11.44 -18.13
C LEU A 1 -21.04 -10.61 -18.16
N ARG A 2 -22.24 -11.20 -18.09
CA ARG A 2 -23.52 -10.46 -18.08
C ARG A 2 -23.61 -9.39 -16.98
N ILE A 3 -22.98 -9.59 -15.83
CA ILE A 3 -22.89 -8.58 -14.77
C ILE A 3 -22.13 -7.36 -15.29
N LEU A 4 -21.03 -7.58 -15.99
CA LEU A 4 -20.21 -6.52 -16.56
C LEU A 4 -20.98 -5.70 -17.60
N GLU A 5 -21.68 -6.36 -18.51
CA GLU A 5 -22.54 -5.72 -19.52
C GLU A 5 -23.63 -4.83 -18.88
N ARG A 6 -24.24 -5.27 -17.79
CA ARG A 6 -25.26 -4.49 -17.06
C ARG A 6 -24.70 -3.32 -16.25
N LEU A 7 -23.41 -3.31 -16.00
CA LEU A 7 -22.69 -2.21 -15.37
C LEU A 7 -22.06 -1.25 -16.40
N GLU A 8 -22.40 -1.33 -17.68
CA GLU A 8 -21.86 -0.51 -18.74
C GLU A 8 -21.99 0.99 -18.46
N HIS A 9 -23.09 1.41 -17.84
CA HIS A 9 -23.32 2.80 -17.42
C HIS A 9 -22.30 3.31 -16.37
N ARG A 10 -21.54 2.43 -15.73
CA ARG A 10 -20.41 2.74 -14.84
C ARG A 10 -19.06 2.65 -15.54
N GLY A 11 -19.02 2.12 -16.72
CA GLY A 11 -17.85 2.12 -17.59
C GLY A 11 -17.57 3.52 -18.13
N GLY A 12 -16.46 3.66 -18.82
CA GLY A 12 -16.09 4.84 -19.58
C GLY A 12 -15.61 4.44 -20.96
N ALA A 13 -15.84 5.32 -21.93
CA ALA A 13 -15.27 5.23 -23.26
C ALA A 13 -14.56 6.54 -23.57
N GLY A 14 -13.50 6.48 -24.37
CA GLY A 14 -12.78 7.65 -24.82
C GLY A 14 -13.52 8.46 -25.88
N ALA A 15 -12.80 9.35 -26.56
CA ALA A 15 -13.32 10.07 -27.74
C ALA A 15 -13.72 9.08 -28.86
N ASP A 16 -12.97 8.00 -28.99
CA ASP A 16 -13.36 6.81 -29.78
C ASP A 16 -14.27 5.92 -28.92
N LYS A 17 -15.54 5.85 -29.30
CA LYS A 17 -16.59 5.15 -28.54
C LYS A 17 -16.35 3.64 -28.40
N ASP A 18 -15.58 3.04 -29.31
CA ASP A 18 -15.23 1.63 -29.31
C ASP A 18 -13.92 1.34 -28.54
N THR A 19 -13.25 2.39 -28.03
CA THR A 19 -12.12 2.28 -27.11
C THR A 19 -12.62 2.43 -25.68
N GLY A 20 -12.65 1.30 -24.94
CA GLY A 20 -13.09 1.30 -23.54
C GLY A 20 -12.00 1.70 -22.57
N ASP A 21 -12.41 2.22 -21.42
CA ASP A 21 -11.55 2.53 -20.26
C ASP A 21 -10.96 1.28 -19.58
N GLY A 22 -11.38 0.11 -20.01
CA GLY A 22 -10.91 -1.17 -19.52
C GLY A 22 -12.04 -2.08 -19.05
N ALA A 23 -11.92 -3.35 -19.36
CA ALA A 23 -12.79 -4.41 -18.85
C ALA A 23 -11.99 -5.69 -18.67
N GLY A 24 -12.40 -6.54 -17.72
CA GLY A 24 -11.75 -7.82 -17.51
C GLY A 24 -12.47 -8.74 -16.53
N ILE A 25 -11.98 -9.97 -16.53
CA ILE A 25 -12.46 -11.07 -15.68
C ILE A 25 -11.27 -11.86 -15.14
N LEU A 26 -11.33 -12.18 -13.85
CA LEU A 26 -10.49 -13.16 -13.19
C LEU A 26 -11.34 -14.37 -12.85
N VAL A 27 -10.87 -15.55 -13.19
CA VAL A 27 -11.53 -16.84 -12.94
C VAL A 27 -10.53 -17.87 -12.44
N GLN A 28 -11.02 -19.00 -11.93
CA GLN A 28 -10.18 -20.18 -11.74
C GLN A 28 -9.75 -20.73 -13.10
N ILE A 29 -8.58 -21.40 -13.15
CA ILE A 29 -8.10 -22.06 -14.36
C ILE A 29 -9.08 -23.17 -14.76
N PRO A 30 -9.74 -23.08 -15.94
CA PRO A 30 -10.69 -24.12 -16.42
C PRO A 30 -9.89 -25.31 -16.95
N HIS A 31 -9.67 -26.32 -16.12
CA HIS A 31 -8.79 -27.45 -16.43
C HIS A 31 -9.19 -28.22 -17.69
N GLU A 32 -10.47 -28.55 -17.86
CA GLU A 32 -10.95 -29.34 -19.03
C GLU A 32 -10.77 -28.55 -20.34
N PHE A 33 -10.98 -27.22 -20.29
CA PHE A 33 -10.69 -26.34 -21.41
C PHE A 33 -9.20 -26.40 -21.80
N PHE A 34 -8.29 -26.16 -20.83
CA PHE A 34 -6.86 -26.18 -21.11
C PHE A 34 -6.35 -27.55 -21.51
N LYS A 35 -6.91 -28.64 -20.99
CA LYS A 35 -6.56 -30.00 -21.36
C LYS A 35 -6.83 -30.22 -22.85
N ARG A 36 -8.03 -29.87 -23.31
CA ARG A 36 -8.40 -29.99 -24.73
C ARG A 36 -7.51 -29.12 -25.63
N GLU A 37 -7.30 -27.85 -25.25
CA GLU A 37 -6.47 -26.94 -26.04
C GLU A 37 -4.99 -27.42 -26.11
N CYS A 38 -4.47 -27.97 -25.03
CA CYS A 38 -3.12 -28.52 -24.97
C CYS A 38 -2.99 -29.80 -25.81
N GLU A 39 -4.02 -30.67 -25.84
CA GLU A 39 -4.04 -31.85 -26.71
C GLU A 39 -3.91 -31.45 -28.19
N VAL A 40 -4.61 -30.38 -28.62
CA VAL A 40 -4.51 -29.86 -30.00
C VAL A 40 -3.10 -29.33 -30.30
N LEU A 41 -2.43 -28.75 -29.31
CA LEU A 41 -1.07 -28.22 -29.45
C LEU A 41 0.03 -29.26 -29.25
N GLY A 42 -0.31 -30.51 -28.94
CA GLY A 42 0.64 -31.56 -28.61
C GLY A 42 1.38 -31.35 -27.27
N ILE A 43 0.79 -30.57 -26.37
CA ILE A 43 1.30 -30.32 -25.01
C ILE A 43 0.68 -31.33 -24.05
N ASN A 44 1.50 -32.09 -23.36
CA ASN A 44 1.04 -33.02 -22.32
C ASN A 44 0.78 -32.22 -21.01
N LEU A 45 -0.49 -31.91 -20.76
CA LEU A 45 -0.87 -31.11 -19.58
C LEU A 45 -0.99 -32.01 -18.34
N PRO A 46 -0.30 -31.70 -17.21
CA PRO A 46 -0.48 -32.42 -15.94
C PRO A 46 -1.87 -32.25 -15.33
N ALA A 47 -2.14 -32.93 -14.22
CA ALA A 47 -3.38 -32.77 -13.46
C ALA A 47 -3.58 -31.34 -12.95
N ALA A 48 -4.82 -30.96 -12.65
CA ALA A 48 -5.16 -29.67 -12.08
C ALA A 48 -4.34 -29.40 -10.79
N GLY A 49 -3.75 -28.21 -10.68
CA GLY A 49 -2.88 -27.82 -9.58
C GLY A 49 -1.40 -28.24 -9.75
N GLU A 50 -1.07 -29.09 -10.73
CA GLU A 50 0.32 -29.49 -11.03
C GLU A 50 0.95 -28.67 -12.16
N TYR A 51 0.23 -27.68 -12.66
CA TYR A 51 0.72 -26.70 -13.64
C TYR A 51 0.17 -25.32 -13.35
N GLY A 52 0.87 -24.30 -13.83
CA GLY A 52 0.45 -22.90 -13.82
C GLY A 52 0.24 -22.38 -15.23
N VAL A 53 -0.65 -21.39 -15.35
CA VAL A 53 -0.91 -20.67 -16.59
C VAL A 53 -0.58 -19.21 -16.42
N GLY A 54 0.27 -18.67 -17.30
CA GLY A 54 0.58 -17.25 -17.37
C GLY A 54 -0.15 -16.59 -18.54
N MET A 55 -0.95 -15.56 -18.28
CA MET A 55 -1.46 -14.66 -19.32
C MET A 55 -0.45 -13.54 -19.54
N VAL A 56 0.15 -13.50 -20.72
CA VAL A 56 1.24 -12.57 -21.05
C VAL A 56 0.82 -11.68 -22.21
N PHE A 57 0.92 -10.38 -22.01
CA PHE A 57 0.90 -9.39 -23.06
C PHE A 57 2.32 -9.27 -23.59
N ALA A 58 2.52 -9.61 -24.83
CA ALA A 58 3.83 -9.68 -25.48
C ALA A 58 3.91 -8.74 -26.67
N HIS A 59 5.09 -8.53 -27.18
CA HIS A 59 5.33 -7.63 -28.30
C HIS A 59 4.67 -8.12 -29.59
N LYS A 60 4.09 -7.21 -30.36
CA LYS A 60 3.39 -7.53 -31.62
C LYS A 60 4.31 -8.11 -32.70
N TYR A 61 5.60 -7.68 -32.73
CA TYR A 61 6.56 -8.23 -33.69
C TYR A 61 7.11 -9.57 -33.19
N GLU A 62 7.04 -10.58 -34.06
CA GLU A 62 7.36 -11.96 -33.73
C GLU A 62 8.82 -12.14 -33.24
N SER A 63 9.77 -11.47 -33.86
CA SER A 63 11.18 -11.56 -33.43
C SER A 63 11.41 -11.09 -31.99
N LEU A 64 10.79 -9.97 -31.59
CA LEU A 64 10.90 -9.45 -30.22
C LEU A 64 10.08 -10.31 -29.25
N ARG A 65 8.90 -10.78 -29.65
CA ARG A 65 8.10 -11.73 -28.87
C ARG A 65 8.84 -13.04 -28.60
N ASN A 66 9.56 -13.57 -29.60
CA ASN A 66 10.37 -14.78 -29.43
C ASN A 66 11.52 -14.56 -28.46
N GLU A 67 12.14 -13.39 -28.44
CA GLU A 67 13.15 -13.05 -27.46
C GLU A 67 12.58 -12.91 -26.04
N GLN A 68 11.41 -12.29 -25.88
CA GLN A 68 10.69 -12.26 -24.62
C GLN A 68 10.37 -13.67 -24.12
N LYS A 69 9.88 -14.56 -25.00
CA LYS A 69 9.62 -15.98 -24.65
C LYS A 69 10.90 -16.68 -24.20
N ARG A 70 12.00 -16.51 -24.92
CA ARG A 70 13.30 -17.13 -24.59
C ARG A 70 13.78 -16.76 -23.20
N ILE A 71 13.76 -15.46 -22.87
CA ILE A 71 14.16 -14.97 -21.54
C ILE A 71 13.22 -15.53 -20.46
N PHE A 72 11.91 -15.55 -20.73
CA PHE A 72 10.93 -16.09 -19.78
C PHE A 72 11.19 -17.58 -19.49
N GLU A 73 11.43 -18.38 -20.54
CA GLU A 73 11.73 -19.79 -20.39
C GLU A 73 13.03 -20.05 -19.62
N GLU A 74 14.06 -19.22 -19.83
CA GLU A 74 15.29 -19.30 -19.05
C GLU A 74 15.02 -19.11 -17.56
N VAL A 75 14.23 -18.11 -17.20
CA VAL A 75 13.82 -17.88 -15.82
C VAL A 75 13.05 -19.08 -15.23
N VAL A 76 12.12 -19.66 -15.98
CA VAL A 76 11.36 -20.84 -15.55
C VAL A 76 12.31 -22.00 -15.23
N ARG A 77 13.28 -22.28 -16.11
CA ARG A 77 14.25 -23.38 -15.92
C ARG A 77 15.20 -23.11 -14.75
N GLU A 78 15.68 -21.88 -14.62
CA GLU A 78 16.55 -21.47 -13.48
C GLU A 78 15.86 -21.62 -12.13
N GLU A 79 14.53 -21.40 -12.06
CA GLU A 79 13.74 -21.61 -10.84
C GLU A 79 13.30 -23.08 -10.66
N GLY A 80 13.84 -23.99 -11.48
CA GLY A 80 13.62 -25.43 -11.35
C GLY A 80 12.24 -25.89 -11.79
N GLN A 81 11.53 -25.08 -12.59
CA GLN A 81 10.21 -25.43 -13.11
C GLN A 81 10.29 -25.89 -14.57
N VAL A 82 9.22 -26.49 -15.08
CA VAL A 82 9.18 -27.10 -16.41
C VAL A 82 8.37 -26.26 -17.37
N VAL A 83 8.96 -25.80 -18.47
CA VAL A 83 8.19 -25.18 -19.56
C VAL A 83 7.43 -26.27 -20.31
N LEU A 84 6.11 -26.27 -20.24
CA LEU A 84 5.26 -27.23 -20.98
C LEU A 84 5.01 -26.74 -22.41
N GLY A 85 4.84 -25.43 -22.59
CA GLY A 85 4.65 -24.83 -23.90
C GLY A 85 3.99 -23.45 -23.86
N TRP A 86 3.73 -22.93 -25.06
CA TRP A 86 3.06 -21.66 -25.28
C TRP A 86 1.79 -21.86 -26.10
N ARG A 87 0.76 -21.11 -25.77
CA ARG A 87 -0.51 -21.03 -26.52
C ARG A 87 -0.74 -19.58 -26.95
N GLU A 88 -1.10 -19.36 -28.19
CA GLU A 88 -1.62 -18.06 -28.62
C GLU A 88 -3.08 -17.96 -28.22
N VAL A 89 -3.46 -16.85 -27.61
CA VAL A 89 -4.85 -16.61 -27.22
C VAL A 89 -5.63 -16.16 -28.44
N PRO A 90 -6.70 -16.87 -28.83
CA PRO A 90 -7.52 -16.47 -29.95
C PRO A 90 -8.33 -15.22 -29.62
N VAL A 91 -8.13 -14.15 -30.41
CA VAL A 91 -8.79 -12.86 -30.19
C VAL A 91 -9.42 -12.34 -31.47
N ASP A 92 -10.61 -11.75 -31.38
CA ASP A 92 -11.22 -10.96 -32.45
C ASP A 92 -11.05 -9.47 -32.19
N GLY A 93 -10.14 -8.86 -32.92
CA GLY A 93 -9.85 -7.42 -32.82
C GLY A 93 -10.72 -6.53 -33.70
N THR A 94 -11.72 -7.07 -34.41
CA THR A 94 -12.49 -6.30 -35.40
C THR A 94 -13.43 -5.25 -34.79
N LYS A 95 -13.81 -5.42 -33.52
CA LYS A 95 -14.71 -4.52 -32.78
C LYS A 95 -13.98 -3.60 -31.81
N VAL A 96 -12.67 -3.69 -31.73
CA VAL A 96 -11.86 -2.85 -30.84
C VAL A 96 -11.63 -1.48 -31.47
N GLY A 97 -11.79 -0.41 -30.70
CA GLY A 97 -11.58 0.95 -31.19
C GLY A 97 -10.15 1.20 -31.68
N GLN A 98 -10.00 2.21 -32.54
CA GLN A 98 -8.72 2.48 -33.22
C GLN A 98 -7.57 2.78 -32.24
N GLU A 99 -7.83 3.54 -31.19
CA GLU A 99 -6.80 3.89 -30.18
C GLU A 99 -6.34 2.64 -29.43
N ALA A 100 -7.29 1.81 -28.96
CA ALA A 100 -6.96 0.56 -28.27
C ALA A 100 -6.26 -0.45 -29.19
N ALA A 101 -6.67 -0.54 -30.46
CA ALA A 101 -6.07 -1.43 -31.45
C ALA A 101 -4.63 -1.04 -31.79
N ALA A 102 -4.32 0.27 -31.84
CA ALA A 102 -2.99 0.79 -32.18
C ALA A 102 -1.91 0.32 -31.16
N ILE A 103 -2.28 0.25 -29.88
CA ILE A 103 -1.39 -0.15 -28.77
C ILE A 103 -1.70 -1.54 -28.23
N ARG A 104 -2.43 -2.36 -28.99
CA ARG A 104 -2.78 -3.71 -28.58
C ARG A 104 -1.55 -4.61 -28.54
N PRO A 105 -1.26 -5.25 -27.40
CA PRO A 105 -0.21 -6.26 -27.29
C PRO A 105 -0.64 -7.58 -27.96
N TRP A 106 0.32 -8.47 -28.14
CA TRP A 106 0.04 -9.85 -28.57
C TRP A 106 -0.23 -10.71 -27.34
N MET A 107 -1.40 -11.35 -27.27
CA MET A 107 -1.82 -12.15 -26.13
C MET A 107 -1.34 -13.58 -26.28
N ILE A 108 -0.54 -14.06 -25.34
CA ILE A 108 -0.02 -15.43 -25.29
C ILE A 108 -0.15 -15.99 -23.88
N GLN A 109 -0.20 -17.30 -23.80
CA GLN A 109 -0.20 -18.03 -22.54
C GLN A 109 1.01 -18.94 -22.46
N ILE A 110 1.72 -18.89 -21.31
CA ILE A 110 2.73 -19.88 -20.97
C ILE A 110 2.13 -20.91 -20.04
N LEU A 111 2.44 -22.20 -20.29
CA LEU A 111 2.10 -23.29 -19.41
C LEU A 111 3.38 -23.79 -18.75
N ILE A 112 3.37 -23.81 -17.41
CA ILE A 112 4.53 -24.17 -16.58
C ILE A 112 4.15 -25.36 -15.72
N GLY A 113 4.85 -26.47 -15.88
CA GLY A 113 4.71 -27.64 -15.03
C GLY A 113 5.48 -27.47 -13.72
N LYS A 114 4.95 -28.05 -12.66
CA LYS A 114 5.58 -28.11 -11.34
C LYS A 114 6.87 -28.91 -11.40
N GLY A 115 7.94 -28.35 -10.88
CA GLY A 115 9.25 -29.00 -10.83
C GLY A 115 9.32 -30.10 -9.74
N PRO A 116 10.29 -31.03 -9.85
CA PRO A 116 10.37 -32.18 -8.95
C PRO A 116 10.66 -31.83 -7.49
N ASP A 117 11.30 -30.70 -7.23
CA ASP A 117 11.69 -30.26 -5.89
C ASP A 117 10.56 -29.53 -5.14
N VAL A 118 9.44 -29.26 -5.80
CA VAL A 118 8.29 -28.56 -5.23
C VAL A 118 7.32 -29.56 -4.60
N THR A 119 7.10 -29.45 -3.30
CA THR A 119 6.38 -30.46 -2.51
C THR A 119 4.87 -30.21 -2.39
N ASN A 120 4.44 -28.95 -2.53
CA ASN A 120 3.03 -28.59 -2.36
C ASN A 120 2.63 -27.38 -3.23
N ASN A 121 1.33 -27.16 -3.37
CA ASN A 121 0.79 -26.12 -4.25
C ASN A 121 1.10 -24.70 -3.76
N LYS A 122 1.22 -24.45 -2.46
CA LYS A 122 1.60 -23.10 -1.96
C LYS A 122 3.04 -22.77 -2.31
N GLU A 123 3.92 -23.76 -2.30
CA GLU A 123 5.31 -23.60 -2.74
C GLU A 123 5.37 -23.36 -4.25
N PHE A 124 4.53 -24.06 -5.03
CA PHE A 124 4.45 -23.84 -6.46
C PHE A 124 3.96 -22.42 -6.80
N GLU A 125 2.93 -21.91 -6.13
CA GLU A 125 2.48 -20.52 -6.29
C GLU A 125 3.62 -19.52 -6.00
N ARG A 126 4.42 -19.73 -4.94
CA ARG A 126 5.61 -18.90 -4.67
C ARG A 126 6.64 -18.97 -5.78
N LYS A 127 6.86 -20.16 -6.37
CA LYS A 127 7.77 -20.29 -7.51
C LYS A 127 7.26 -19.53 -8.74
N LEU A 128 5.96 -19.61 -9.04
CA LEU A 128 5.34 -18.84 -10.11
C LEU A 128 5.45 -17.32 -9.87
N TYR A 129 5.25 -16.88 -8.63
CA TYR A 129 5.46 -15.48 -8.23
C TYR A 129 6.91 -15.03 -8.46
N ILE A 130 7.91 -15.80 -8.02
CA ILE A 130 9.33 -15.51 -8.24
C ILE A 130 9.65 -15.45 -9.74
N ILE A 131 9.16 -16.43 -10.52
CA ILE A 131 9.35 -16.48 -11.98
C ILE A 131 8.79 -15.21 -12.64
N ARG A 132 7.59 -14.80 -12.28
CA ARG A 132 6.99 -13.57 -12.80
C ARG A 132 7.87 -12.35 -12.51
N LYS A 133 8.24 -12.14 -11.26
CA LYS A 133 9.08 -11.00 -10.84
C LYS A 133 10.44 -10.99 -11.53
N LEU A 134 11.07 -12.15 -11.68
CA LEU A 134 12.35 -12.27 -12.39
C LEU A 134 12.21 -12.03 -13.90
N ALA A 135 11.15 -12.53 -14.53
CA ALA A 135 10.89 -12.29 -15.94
C ALA A 135 10.66 -10.79 -16.23
N GLU A 136 9.82 -10.14 -15.43
CA GLU A 136 9.61 -8.68 -15.48
C GLU A 136 10.94 -7.92 -15.29
N LYS A 137 11.73 -8.28 -14.28
CA LYS A 137 13.02 -7.67 -13.96
C LYS A 137 14.07 -7.83 -15.05
N ARG A 138 14.05 -8.92 -15.82
CA ARG A 138 15.00 -9.17 -16.92
C ARG A 138 14.56 -8.54 -18.22
N ILE A 139 13.28 -8.58 -18.55
CA ILE A 139 12.75 -8.11 -19.83
C ILE A 139 12.62 -6.59 -19.86
N ILE A 140 12.04 -5.97 -18.83
CA ILE A 140 11.71 -4.55 -18.82
C ILE A 140 12.96 -3.63 -18.94
N PRO A 141 14.11 -3.90 -18.27
CA PRO A 141 15.27 -3.02 -18.36
C PRO A 141 16.11 -3.17 -19.62
N LEU A 142 15.93 -4.22 -20.43
CA LEU A 142 16.88 -4.56 -21.51
C LEU A 142 16.89 -3.54 -22.64
N SER A 143 15.74 -3.18 -23.17
CA SER A 143 15.58 -2.11 -24.14
C SER A 143 14.13 -1.62 -24.16
N LYS A 144 13.94 -0.37 -24.56
CA LYS A 144 12.59 0.18 -24.71
C LYS A 144 11.78 -0.59 -25.75
N GLU A 145 12.44 -1.09 -26.80
CA GLU A 145 11.80 -1.87 -27.85
C GLU A 145 11.37 -3.25 -27.33
N LEU A 146 12.22 -3.94 -26.57
CA LEU A 146 11.92 -5.27 -26.03
C LEU A 146 10.91 -5.22 -24.87
N SER A 147 10.95 -4.18 -24.06
CA SER A 147 10.02 -3.97 -22.94
C SER A 147 8.68 -3.40 -23.36
N SER A 148 8.59 -2.85 -24.57
CA SER A 148 7.34 -2.35 -25.13
C SER A 148 6.29 -3.46 -25.10
N ASP A 149 5.10 -3.13 -24.61
CA ASP A 149 3.93 -4.02 -24.53
C ASP A 149 4.08 -5.24 -23.61
N PHE A 150 5.25 -5.46 -22.96
CA PHE A 150 5.44 -6.61 -22.07
C PHE A 150 4.78 -6.42 -20.71
N TYR A 151 3.84 -7.29 -20.39
CA TYR A 151 3.17 -7.32 -19.10
C TYR A 151 2.62 -8.72 -18.80
N ILE A 152 2.78 -9.19 -17.56
CA ILE A 152 2.23 -10.48 -17.12
C ILE A 152 0.95 -10.22 -16.34
N ALA A 153 -0.20 -10.41 -16.97
CA ALA A 153 -1.52 -10.12 -16.38
C ALA A 153 -1.84 -11.07 -15.22
N SER A 154 -1.45 -12.33 -15.34
CA SER A 154 -1.51 -13.34 -14.27
C SER A 154 -0.49 -14.43 -14.52
N LEU A 155 -0.01 -15.08 -13.46
CA LEU A 155 0.78 -16.32 -13.50
C LEU A 155 0.50 -17.10 -12.20
N SER A 156 -0.33 -18.11 -12.28
CA SER A 156 -0.81 -18.89 -11.13
C SER A 156 -1.17 -20.31 -11.53
N SER A 157 -1.19 -21.22 -10.57
CA SER A 157 -1.76 -22.57 -10.72
C SER A 157 -3.26 -22.64 -10.40
N LYS A 158 -3.86 -21.50 -9.98
CA LYS A 158 -5.26 -21.43 -9.52
C LYS A 158 -6.12 -20.50 -10.35
N THR A 159 -5.61 -19.34 -10.76
CA THR A 159 -6.38 -18.27 -11.40
C THR A 159 -5.78 -17.80 -12.71
N ILE A 160 -6.64 -17.24 -13.56
CA ILE A 160 -6.25 -16.59 -14.81
C ILE A 160 -7.04 -15.31 -15.01
N VAL A 161 -6.38 -14.28 -15.59
CA VAL A 161 -6.97 -12.97 -15.85
C VAL A 161 -7.04 -12.71 -17.35
N TYR A 162 -8.25 -12.38 -17.85
CA TYR A 162 -8.50 -11.85 -19.18
C TYR A 162 -8.94 -10.38 -19.03
N LYS A 163 -8.20 -9.44 -19.63
CA LYS A 163 -8.47 -8.01 -19.49
C LYS A 163 -7.91 -7.19 -20.66
N GLY A 164 -8.37 -5.96 -20.81
CA GLY A 164 -7.83 -5.07 -21.83
C GLY A 164 -8.54 -3.73 -21.90
N MET A 165 -8.11 -2.87 -22.83
CA MET A 165 -8.76 -1.60 -23.15
C MET A 165 -10.05 -1.86 -23.95
N LEU A 166 -11.00 -2.47 -23.29
CA LEU A 166 -12.27 -2.94 -23.83
C LEU A 166 -13.43 -2.29 -23.11
N THR A 167 -14.55 -2.15 -23.79
CA THR A 167 -15.83 -1.90 -23.11
C THR A 167 -16.35 -3.21 -22.51
N PRO A 168 -17.29 -3.14 -21.55
CA PRO A 168 -17.91 -4.33 -20.96
C PRO A 168 -18.44 -5.34 -21.97
N GLY A 169 -19.12 -4.88 -23.02
CA GLY A 169 -19.69 -5.74 -24.06
C GLY A 169 -18.65 -6.39 -24.98
N GLN A 170 -17.49 -5.75 -25.16
CA GLN A 170 -16.45 -6.27 -26.06
C GLN A 170 -15.66 -7.43 -25.46
N LEU A 171 -15.59 -7.60 -24.14
CA LEU A 171 -14.70 -8.57 -23.49
C LEU A 171 -14.91 -10.01 -23.97
N ARG A 172 -16.17 -10.42 -24.10
CA ARG A 172 -16.53 -11.76 -24.58
C ARG A 172 -16.24 -11.94 -26.07
N ASP A 173 -16.58 -10.94 -26.87
CA ASP A 173 -16.40 -10.96 -28.32
C ASP A 173 -14.93 -10.93 -28.69
N PHE A 174 -14.11 -10.22 -27.91
CA PHE A 174 -12.67 -10.10 -28.12
C PHE A 174 -11.91 -11.37 -27.76
N TYR A 175 -12.14 -11.94 -26.57
CA TYR A 175 -11.50 -13.19 -26.13
C TYR A 175 -12.41 -14.39 -26.44
N LEU A 176 -12.12 -15.09 -27.51
CA LEU A 176 -12.96 -16.21 -27.99
C LEU A 176 -13.04 -17.36 -26.97
N ASP A 177 -12.00 -17.55 -26.15
CA ASP A 177 -11.97 -18.50 -25.04
C ASP A 177 -13.17 -18.33 -24.09
N LEU A 178 -13.60 -17.09 -23.83
CA LEU A 178 -14.68 -16.78 -22.88
C LEU A 178 -16.08 -17.16 -23.38
N SER A 179 -16.19 -17.61 -24.63
CA SER A 179 -17.42 -18.14 -25.25
C SER A 179 -17.45 -19.64 -25.29
N ASP A 180 -16.37 -20.31 -24.92
CA ASP A 180 -16.28 -21.79 -24.93
C ASP A 180 -17.08 -22.39 -23.77
N LEU A 181 -17.77 -23.49 -24.01
CA LEU A 181 -18.64 -24.14 -23.01
C LEU A 181 -17.85 -24.88 -21.92
N ASP A 182 -16.62 -25.31 -22.21
CA ASP A 182 -15.73 -25.95 -21.25
C ASP A 182 -14.97 -24.93 -20.40
N PHE A 183 -15.10 -23.63 -20.73
CA PHE A 183 -14.50 -22.54 -19.95
C PHE A 183 -15.33 -22.25 -18.68
N THR A 184 -15.21 -23.14 -17.70
CA THR A 184 -16.01 -23.15 -16.47
C THR A 184 -15.19 -22.73 -15.25
N SER A 185 -15.81 -22.05 -14.27
CA SER A 185 -15.21 -21.64 -13.03
C SER A 185 -16.25 -21.54 -11.93
N ALA A 186 -15.90 -21.95 -10.70
CA ALA A 186 -16.76 -21.80 -9.53
C ALA A 186 -16.82 -20.37 -9.00
N LEU A 187 -15.84 -19.53 -9.33
CA LEU A 187 -15.80 -18.12 -8.94
C LEU A 187 -15.38 -17.23 -10.10
N ALA A 188 -15.82 -15.98 -10.06
CA ALA A 188 -15.38 -14.96 -11.02
C ALA A 188 -15.40 -13.57 -10.36
N MET A 189 -14.36 -12.78 -10.63
CA MET A 189 -14.35 -11.35 -10.37
C MET A 189 -14.33 -10.59 -11.69
N VAL A 190 -15.19 -9.60 -11.82
CA VAL A 190 -15.27 -8.75 -13.01
C VAL A 190 -15.19 -7.28 -12.63
N HIS A 191 -14.60 -6.49 -13.49
CA HIS A 191 -14.52 -5.04 -13.29
C HIS A 191 -14.50 -4.33 -14.64
N SER A 192 -15.18 -3.20 -14.71
CA SER A 192 -15.12 -2.26 -15.84
C SER A 192 -14.47 -0.96 -15.36
N ARG A 193 -13.48 -0.51 -16.06
CA ARG A 193 -12.71 0.70 -15.78
C ARG A 193 -11.34 0.45 -15.16
N PHE A 194 -10.45 1.43 -15.26
CA PHE A 194 -9.16 1.50 -14.57
C PHE A 194 -9.19 2.64 -13.54
N SER A 195 -8.08 2.84 -12.78
CA SER A 195 -7.98 3.95 -11.83
C SER A 195 -8.03 5.31 -12.56
N THR A 196 -8.85 6.23 -12.06
CA THR A 196 -9.11 7.56 -12.67
C THR A 196 -7.87 8.47 -12.75
N ASN A 197 -6.82 8.18 -11.99
CA ASN A 197 -5.61 8.99 -11.90
C ASN A 197 -4.47 8.53 -12.84
N THR A 198 -4.75 7.61 -13.75
CA THR A 198 -3.76 7.07 -14.69
C THR A 198 -4.30 7.08 -16.11
N PHE A 199 -3.40 7.17 -17.10
CA PHE A 199 -3.79 7.00 -18.50
C PHE A 199 -4.21 5.56 -18.78
N PRO A 200 -5.26 5.33 -19.61
CA PRO A 200 -5.69 3.99 -20.01
C PRO A 200 -4.56 3.20 -20.66
N SER A 201 -4.48 1.94 -20.34
CA SER A 201 -3.61 0.99 -21.04
C SER A 201 -4.14 -0.44 -20.88
N TRP A 202 -3.73 -1.35 -21.77
CA TRP A 202 -4.08 -2.77 -21.70
C TRP A 202 -3.70 -3.40 -20.36
N ALA A 203 -2.53 -3.05 -19.83
CA ALA A 203 -2.01 -3.56 -18.57
C ALA A 203 -2.77 -3.06 -17.34
N ARG A 204 -3.25 -1.80 -17.38
CA ARG A 204 -3.90 -1.14 -16.22
C ARG A 204 -5.38 -1.49 -16.06
N ALA A 205 -6.01 -2.12 -17.05
CA ALA A 205 -7.37 -2.63 -16.89
C ALA A 205 -7.46 -3.59 -15.70
N HIS A 206 -8.58 -3.56 -14.98
CA HIS A 206 -8.89 -4.54 -13.93
C HIS A 206 -9.50 -5.81 -14.53
N PRO A 207 -9.47 -6.95 -13.81
CA PRO A 207 -8.86 -7.20 -12.49
C PRO A 207 -7.33 -7.12 -12.48
N ASN A 208 -6.77 -6.90 -11.28
CA ASN A 208 -5.39 -7.22 -10.99
C ASN A 208 -5.25 -8.72 -10.68
N ARG A 209 -4.12 -9.20 -10.13
CA ARG A 209 -3.86 -10.63 -9.93
C ARG A 209 -4.68 -11.25 -8.80
N PHE A 210 -4.98 -10.47 -7.76
CA PHE A 210 -5.71 -10.89 -6.58
C PHE A 210 -6.96 -10.06 -6.31
N LEU A 211 -7.06 -8.83 -6.88
CA LEU A 211 -8.12 -7.91 -6.49
C LEU A 211 -8.78 -7.15 -7.66
N VAL A 212 -9.98 -6.69 -7.36
CA VAL A 212 -10.67 -5.59 -8.05
C VAL A 212 -10.91 -4.48 -7.03
N HIS A 213 -10.75 -3.22 -7.43
CA HIS A 213 -10.88 -2.07 -6.56
C HIS A 213 -11.76 -0.99 -7.18
N ASN A 214 -12.77 -0.59 -6.44
CA ASN A 214 -13.58 0.59 -6.73
C ASN A 214 -13.30 1.65 -5.66
N GLY A 215 -12.42 2.59 -5.97
CA GLY A 215 -12.00 3.62 -5.04
C GLY A 215 -10.64 4.20 -5.37
N GLU A 216 -9.98 4.74 -4.36
CA GLU A 216 -8.64 5.33 -4.45
C GLU A 216 -7.91 5.14 -3.12
N ILE A 217 -6.62 4.85 -3.20
CA ILE A 217 -5.74 4.83 -2.03
C ILE A 217 -5.06 6.19 -1.92
N ASN A 218 -5.55 7.04 -1.03
CA ASN A 218 -5.06 8.41 -0.87
C ASN A 218 -3.65 8.48 -0.30
N THR A 219 -3.26 7.49 0.50
CA THR A 219 -1.95 7.42 1.17
C THR A 219 -0.88 6.69 0.36
N ILE A 220 -1.15 6.38 -0.90
CA ILE A 220 -0.35 5.48 -1.74
C ILE A 220 1.16 5.77 -1.76
N ARG A 221 1.58 7.04 -1.85
CA ARG A 221 3.01 7.38 -1.88
C ARG A 221 3.72 7.01 -0.58
N GLY A 222 3.12 7.32 0.55
CA GLY A 222 3.65 6.94 1.86
C GLY A 222 3.75 5.44 2.01
N ASN A 223 2.69 4.72 1.63
CA ASN A 223 2.64 3.27 1.71
C ASN A 223 3.75 2.61 0.86
N VAL A 224 3.91 3.04 -0.40
CA VAL A 224 4.98 2.53 -1.29
C VAL A 224 6.36 2.83 -0.73
N ASN A 225 6.60 4.06 -0.26
CA ASN A 225 7.89 4.44 0.33
C ASN A 225 8.24 3.58 1.54
N TRP A 226 7.26 3.26 2.40
CA TRP A 226 7.49 2.41 3.55
C TRP A 226 7.69 0.93 3.19
N ILE A 227 6.99 0.41 2.18
CA ILE A 227 7.27 -0.95 1.67
C ILE A 227 8.72 -1.03 1.16
N ASN A 228 9.15 -0.06 0.33
CA ASN A 228 10.52 0.00 -0.18
C ASN A 228 11.55 0.11 0.96
N ALA A 229 11.25 0.89 2.01
CA ALA A 229 12.14 1.00 3.18
C ALA A 229 12.28 -0.33 3.96
N ARG A 230 11.24 -1.18 3.95
CA ARG A 230 11.22 -2.48 4.62
C ARG A 230 11.86 -3.61 3.82
N GLU A 231 11.98 -3.48 2.49
CA GLU A 231 12.56 -4.52 1.63
C GLU A 231 13.96 -4.95 2.08
N GLY A 232 14.79 -4.00 2.52
CA GLY A 232 16.15 -4.29 2.93
C GLY A 232 16.26 -5.21 4.16
N LYS A 233 15.23 -5.28 5.00
CA LYS A 233 15.14 -6.11 6.21
C LYS A 233 14.24 -7.33 6.04
N ALA A 234 13.58 -7.46 4.89
CA ALA A 234 12.68 -8.58 4.66
C ALA A 234 13.46 -9.90 4.63
N GLU A 235 13.08 -10.81 5.51
CA GLU A 235 13.58 -12.18 5.58
C GLU A 235 12.40 -13.12 5.83
N SER A 236 12.29 -14.18 5.05
CA SER A 236 11.21 -15.14 5.21
C SER A 236 11.73 -16.56 5.05
N PRO A 237 11.36 -17.48 5.96
CA PRO A 237 11.73 -18.90 5.83
C PRO A 237 11.12 -19.55 4.58
N LEU A 238 10.08 -18.91 3.98
CA LEU A 238 9.42 -19.40 2.78
C LEU A 238 10.13 -18.97 1.49
N PHE A 239 11.09 -18.03 1.57
CA PHE A 239 11.87 -17.54 0.45
C PHE A 239 13.37 -17.66 0.75
N PRO A 240 14.06 -18.66 0.21
CA PRO A 240 15.51 -18.78 0.40
C PRO A 240 16.29 -17.55 -0.06
N ASP A 241 15.77 -16.86 -1.08
CA ASP A 241 16.30 -15.58 -1.56
C ASP A 241 15.12 -14.64 -1.91
N ILE A 242 14.66 -13.91 -0.90
CA ILE A 242 13.53 -12.98 -1.05
C ILE A 242 13.87 -11.77 -1.93
N LYS A 243 15.17 -11.46 -2.14
CA LYS A 243 15.60 -10.34 -2.99
C LYS A 243 15.25 -10.55 -4.47
N LYS A 244 14.98 -11.77 -4.87
CA LYS A 244 14.51 -12.09 -6.23
C LYS A 244 13.19 -11.38 -6.57
N VAL A 245 12.34 -11.12 -5.59
CA VAL A 245 11.02 -10.50 -5.80
C VAL A 245 11.00 -8.98 -5.61
N PHE A 246 12.15 -8.35 -5.31
CA PHE A 246 12.23 -6.90 -5.16
C PHE A 246 12.45 -6.19 -6.52
N PRO A 247 11.95 -4.95 -6.69
CA PRO A 247 11.04 -4.28 -5.78
C PRO A 247 9.69 -5.01 -5.67
N VAL A 248 9.08 -4.97 -4.49
CA VAL A 248 7.75 -5.56 -4.25
C VAL A 248 6.72 -4.83 -5.10
N VAL A 249 6.72 -3.51 -5.03
CA VAL A 249 5.77 -2.64 -5.71
C VAL A 249 6.35 -2.14 -7.03
N ASP A 250 5.52 -2.22 -8.09
CA ASP A 250 5.75 -1.52 -9.35
C ASP A 250 5.07 -0.15 -9.29
N ASP A 251 5.86 0.90 -9.09
CA ASP A 251 5.39 2.28 -8.94
C ASP A 251 4.92 2.94 -10.25
N SER A 252 5.11 2.28 -11.39
CA SER A 252 4.54 2.68 -12.68
C SER A 252 3.06 2.31 -12.83
N GLY A 253 2.56 1.44 -11.95
CA GLY A 253 1.19 0.96 -11.92
C GLY A 253 0.19 1.99 -11.39
N SER A 254 -1.09 1.58 -11.32
CA SER A 254 -2.12 2.32 -10.58
C SER A 254 -2.01 2.06 -9.07
N ASP A 255 -2.65 2.89 -8.25
CA ASP A 255 -2.80 2.68 -6.82
C ASP A 255 -3.31 1.27 -6.48
N SER A 256 -4.31 0.81 -7.22
CA SER A 256 -4.87 -0.52 -7.10
C SER A 256 -3.88 -1.63 -7.46
N ALA A 257 -3.03 -1.42 -8.48
CA ALA A 257 -1.97 -2.36 -8.84
C ALA A 257 -0.86 -2.41 -7.79
N MET A 258 -0.50 -1.26 -7.21
CA MET A 258 0.47 -1.17 -6.13
C MET A 258 -0.04 -1.87 -4.86
N PHE A 259 -1.34 -1.70 -4.55
CA PHE A 259 -2.02 -2.44 -3.49
C PHE A 259 -1.99 -3.96 -3.74
N ASP A 260 -2.35 -4.39 -4.96
CA ASP A 260 -2.33 -5.79 -5.37
C ASP A 260 -0.94 -6.42 -5.24
N ASN A 261 0.13 -5.68 -5.60
CA ASN A 261 1.51 -6.14 -5.44
C ASN A 261 1.86 -6.40 -3.95
N THR A 262 1.44 -5.50 -3.06
CA THR A 262 1.69 -5.66 -1.63
C THR A 262 0.85 -6.78 -1.03
N LEU A 263 -0.42 -6.90 -1.44
CA LEU A 263 -1.31 -7.98 -1.03
C LEU A 263 -0.75 -9.35 -1.45
N GLU A 264 -0.32 -9.48 -2.70
CA GLU A 264 0.34 -10.67 -3.23
C GLU A 264 1.60 -11.02 -2.42
N PHE A 265 2.46 -10.04 -2.15
CA PHE A 265 3.69 -10.24 -1.38
C PHE A 265 3.40 -10.75 0.04
N LEU A 266 2.47 -10.11 0.75
CA LEU A 266 2.05 -10.55 2.09
C LEU A 266 1.46 -11.96 2.07
N HIS A 267 0.67 -12.29 1.05
CA HIS A 267 0.11 -13.62 0.88
C HIS A 267 1.20 -14.67 0.60
N MET A 268 2.13 -14.37 -0.29
CA MET A 268 3.24 -15.28 -0.63
C MET A 268 4.22 -15.48 0.53
N THR A 269 4.33 -14.53 1.46
CA THR A 269 5.11 -14.67 2.69
C THR A 269 4.36 -15.41 3.81
N GLY A 270 3.17 -15.95 3.53
CA GLY A 270 2.49 -16.92 4.38
C GLY A 270 1.18 -16.47 5.01
N ARG A 271 0.81 -15.19 4.89
CA ARG A 271 -0.47 -14.71 5.42
C ARG A 271 -1.64 -15.14 4.56
N SER A 272 -2.78 -15.41 5.18
CA SER A 272 -4.04 -15.57 4.42
C SER A 272 -4.46 -14.22 3.82
N LEU A 273 -5.25 -14.23 2.73
CA LEU A 273 -5.75 -12.98 2.15
C LEU A 273 -6.55 -12.15 3.16
N PRO A 274 -7.49 -12.72 3.97
CA PRO A 274 -8.15 -11.95 5.01
C PRO A 274 -7.18 -11.31 6.00
N HIS A 275 -6.13 -12.01 6.44
CA HIS A 275 -5.12 -11.48 7.35
C HIS A 275 -4.41 -10.26 6.70
N ALA A 276 -3.91 -10.40 5.47
CA ALA A 276 -3.25 -9.31 4.76
C ALA A 276 -4.17 -8.10 4.54
N ILE A 277 -5.44 -8.34 4.17
CA ILE A 277 -6.45 -7.29 4.03
C ILE A 277 -6.72 -6.57 5.36
N MET A 278 -6.85 -7.30 6.49
CA MET A 278 -7.04 -6.68 7.80
C MET A 278 -5.86 -5.80 8.21
N MET A 279 -4.63 -6.16 7.82
CA MET A 279 -3.46 -5.31 8.04
C MET A 279 -3.48 -4.06 7.16
N MET A 280 -3.79 -4.22 5.87
CA MET A 280 -3.75 -3.13 4.89
C MET A 280 -4.94 -2.16 5.04
N ILE A 281 -6.13 -2.69 5.34
CA ILE A 281 -7.39 -1.92 5.52
C ILE A 281 -7.99 -2.26 6.88
N PRO A 282 -7.39 -1.77 7.98
CA PRO A 282 -7.93 -2.03 9.31
C PRO A 282 -9.31 -1.38 9.51
N GLU A 283 -10.20 -2.07 10.20
CA GLU A 283 -11.41 -1.45 10.71
C GLU A 283 -11.08 -0.45 11.85
N PRO A 284 -12.01 0.46 12.21
CA PRO A 284 -11.81 1.35 13.36
C PRO A 284 -11.70 0.52 14.65
N TRP A 285 -10.53 0.54 15.29
CA TRP A 285 -10.25 -0.31 16.45
C TRP A 285 -9.93 0.48 17.73
N GLU A 286 -9.25 1.61 17.63
CA GLU A 286 -8.70 2.31 18.80
C GLU A 286 -9.73 2.79 19.82
N ARG A 287 -10.89 3.23 19.35
CA ARG A 287 -11.98 3.76 20.19
C ARG A 287 -13.22 2.85 20.18
N ASN A 288 -13.07 1.63 19.67
CA ASN A 288 -14.17 0.69 19.56
C ASN A 288 -14.25 -0.21 20.80
N ASN A 289 -14.97 0.25 21.82
CA ASN A 289 -15.17 -0.46 23.07
C ASN A 289 -16.02 -1.75 22.94
N LEU A 290 -16.61 -2.01 21.76
CA LEU A 290 -17.39 -3.21 21.48
C LEU A 290 -16.55 -4.31 20.80
N MET A 291 -15.32 -3.99 20.42
CA MET A 291 -14.38 -4.94 19.80
C MET A 291 -13.83 -5.91 20.85
N SER A 292 -13.67 -7.19 20.49
CA SER A 292 -12.99 -8.15 21.37
C SER A 292 -11.52 -7.78 21.58
N GLN A 293 -10.96 -8.17 22.73
CA GLN A 293 -9.58 -7.85 23.06
C GLN A 293 -8.60 -8.45 22.05
N GLU A 294 -8.84 -9.67 21.59
CA GLU A 294 -7.97 -10.36 20.62
C GLU A 294 -7.90 -9.60 19.30
N LYS A 295 -9.03 -9.06 18.81
CA LYS A 295 -9.03 -8.21 17.62
C LYS A 295 -8.33 -6.88 17.86
N HIS A 296 -8.50 -6.30 19.05
CA HIS A 296 -7.80 -5.07 19.43
C HIS A 296 -6.28 -5.29 19.41
N ASP A 297 -5.79 -6.35 20.06
CA ASP A 297 -4.38 -6.69 20.14
C ASP A 297 -3.79 -6.99 18.74
N PHE A 298 -4.55 -7.69 17.88
CA PHE A 298 -4.18 -7.88 16.48
C PHE A 298 -3.94 -6.55 15.74
N TYR A 299 -4.90 -5.63 15.82
CA TYR A 299 -4.78 -4.36 15.12
C TYR A 299 -3.69 -3.47 15.73
N GLU A 300 -3.55 -3.43 17.04
CA GLU A 300 -2.51 -2.67 17.72
C GLU A 300 -1.11 -3.16 17.31
N PHE A 301 -0.87 -4.45 17.35
CA PHE A 301 0.40 -5.03 16.92
C PHE A 301 0.69 -4.76 15.45
N ASN A 302 -0.28 -5.01 14.56
CA ASN A 302 -0.07 -4.85 13.13
C ASN A 302 0.00 -3.40 12.68
N SER A 303 -0.60 -2.44 13.40
CA SER A 303 -0.47 -1.00 13.13
C SER A 303 0.97 -0.50 13.24
N PHE A 304 1.81 -1.24 13.97
CA PHE A 304 3.23 -0.96 14.06
C PHE A 304 4.04 -1.61 12.94
N MET A 305 3.61 -2.77 12.49
CA MET A 305 4.26 -3.49 11.38
C MET A 305 4.07 -2.79 10.03
N MET A 306 2.90 -2.19 9.82
CA MET A 306 2.54 -1.57 8.54
C MET A 306 1.50 -0.47 8.73
N GLU A 307 1.69 0.63 8.00
CA GLU A 307 0.73 1.73 7.91
C GLU A 307 -0.55 1.27 7.18
N PRO A 308 -1.74 1.78 7.57
CA PRO A 308 -2.95 1.52 6.81
C PRO A 308 -2.85 2.12 5.40
N TRP A 309 -3.38 1.38 4.42
CA TRP A 309 -3.58 1.85 3.05
C TRP A 309 -4.97 2.50 3.00
N ASP A 310 -5.01 3.81 3.17
CA ASP A 310 -6.24 4.54 3.44
C ASP A 310 -6.78 5.27 2.22
N GLY A 311 -8.10 5.25 2.12
CA GLY A 311 -8.88 5.87 1.07
C GLY A 311 -10.25 5.24 0.94
N PRO A 312 -11.17 5.85 0.15
CA PRO A 312 -12.49 5.27 -0.09
C PRO A 312 -12.35 4.01 -0.95
N ALA A 313 -12.59 2.83 -0.36
CA ALA A 313 -12.35 1.56 -1.01
C ALA A 313 -13.52 0.57 -0.88
N ALA A 314 -13.91 -0.01 -2.01
CA ALA A 314 -14.66 -1.27 -2.06
C ALA A 314 -13.82 -2.26 -2.88
N MET A 315 -13.34 -3.28 -2.22
CA MET A 315 -12.45 -4.27 -2.84
C MET A 315 -13.08 -5.65 -2.88
N GLY A 316 -12.95 -6.32 -4.02
CA GLY A 316 -13.11 -7.76 -4.12
C GLY A 316 -11.74 -8.41 -4.25
N PHE A 317 -11.54 -9.56 -3.61
CA PHE A 317 -10.26 -10.27 -3.65
C PHE A 317 -10.44 -11.79 -3.72
N THR A 318 -9.47 -12.48 -4.29
CA THR A 318 -9.45 -13.94 -4.37
C THR A 318 -8.04 -14.49 -4.57
N ASP A 319 -7.79 -15.70 -4.04
CA ASP A 319 -6.62 -16.54 -4.37
C ASP A 319 -7.00 -17.76 -5.22
N GLY A 320 -8.22 -17.79 -5.75
CA GLY A 320 -8.76 -18.92 -6.48
C GLY A 320 -9.40 -20.00 -5.60
N THR A 321 -9.23 -19.96 -4.28
CA THR A 321 -9.88 -20.85 -3.32
C THR A 321 -10.92 -20.08 -2.51
N VAL A 322 -10.55 -18.95 -1.98
CA VAL A 322 -11.47 -18.02 -1.32
C VAL A 322 -11.77 -16.84 -2.22
N ILE A 323 -12.98 -16.30 -2.12
CA ILE A 323 -13.36 -15.04 -2.74
C ILE A 323 -14.07 -14.19 -1.70
N GLY A 324 -13.70 -12.93 -1.64
CA GLY A 324 -14.24 -12.03 -0.62
C GLY A 324 -14.42 -10.60 -1.12
N GLY A 325 -15.07 -9.81 -0.27
CA GLY A 325 -15.19 -8.38 -0.45
C GLY A 325 -15.07 -7.65 0.87
N VAL A 326 -14.51 -6.45 0.83
CA VAL A 326 -14.30 -5.59 2.00
C VAL A 326 -14.56 -4.14 1.66
N LEU A 327 -15.07 -3.39 2.63
CA LEU A 327 -15.11 -1.92 2.59
C LEU A 327 -14.07 -1.34 3.54
N ASP A 328 -13.56 -0.15 3.18
CA ASP A 328 -12.77 0.67 4.07
C ASP A 328 -13.55 1.03 5.36
N ARG A 329 -12.85 1.51 6.37
CA ARG A 329 -13.42 1.90 7.67
C ARG A 329 -14.53 2.95 7.57
N ASN A 330 -14.50 3.81 6.56
CA ASN A 330 -15.53 4.82 6.34
C ASN A 330 -16.75 4.25 5.58
N GLY A 331 -16.55 3.23 4.74
CA GLY A 331 -17.60 2.57 3.98
C GLY A 331 -18.34 3.49 3.02
N LEU A 332 -17.62 4.40 2.34
CA LEU A 332 -18.21 5.39 1.45
C LEU A 332 -18.68 4.79 0.12
N ARG A 333 -18.09 3.65 -0.28
CA ARG A 333 -18.46 2.95 -1.51
C ARG A 333 -19.56 1.93 -1.24
N PRO A 334 -20.55 1.80 -2.16
CA PRO A 334 -21.61 0.80 -2.00
C PRO A 334 -21.12 -0.60 -2.39
N ALA A 335 -21.55 -1.61 -1.63
CA ALA A 335 -21.45 -3.01 -2.00
C ALA A 335 -22.71 -3.75 -1.54
N ARG A 336 -23.35 -4.47 -2.45
CA ARG A 336 -24.58 -5.24 -2.24
C ARG A 336 -24.32 -6.70 -2.55
N TYR A 337 -24.95 -7.61 -1.80
CA TYR A 337 -24.83 -9.03 -2.11
C TYR A 337 -26.17 -9.76 -2.03
N TYR A 338 -26.26 -10.84 -2.79
CA TYR A 338 -27.33 -11.82 -2.78
C TYR A 338 -26.76 -13.20 -2.52
N VAL A 339 -27.51 -14.01 -1.80
CA VAL A 339 -27.31 -15.46 -1.67
C VAL A 339 -28.55 -16.12 -2.22
N THR A 340 -28.39 -16.97 -3.23
CA THR A 340 -29.50 -17.64 -3.89
C THR A 340 -29.80 -19.00 -3.26
N THR A 341 -30.95 -19.58 -3.61
CA THR A 341 -31.36 -20.93 -3.14
C THR A 341 -30.58 -22.07 -3.79
N ASP A 342 -29.91 -21.79 -4.92
CA ASP A 342 -28.99 -22.70 -5.60
C ASP A 342 -27.51 -22.44 -5.25
N ASP A 343 -27.29 -21.86 -4.05
CA ASP A 343 -26.00 -21.64 -3.42
C ASP A 343 -25.01 -20.74 -4.20
N ARG A 344 -25.52 -19.81 -5.02
CA ARG A 344 -24.69 -18.75 -5.60
C ARG A 344 -24.63 -17.52 -4.68
N VAL A 345 -23.46 -16.92 -4.60
CA VAL A 345 -23.25 -15.62 -3.94
C VAL A 345 -22.84 -14.60 -4.98
N ILE A 346 -23.55 -13.49 -5.04
CA ILE A 346 -23.31 -12.42 -6.00
C ILE A 346 -23.11 -11.14 -5.24
N MET A 347 -21.95 -10.50 -5.36
CA MET A 347 -21.65 -9.21 -4.79
C MET A 347 -21.36 -8.20 -5.89
N ALA A 348 -21.93 -7.01 -5.80
CA ALA A 348 -21.72 -5.92 -6.75
C ALA A 348 -21.88 -4.55 -6.11
N SER A 349 -21.40 -3.51 -6.79
CA SER A 349 -21.54 -2.11 -6.37
C SER A 349 -23.01 -1.63 -6.33
N GLU A 350 -23.90 -2.30 -7.06
CA GLU A 350 -25.33 -1.98 -7.11
C GLU A 350 -26.20 -3.22 -7.27
N VAL A 351 -27.49 -3.05 -7.08
CA VAL A 351 -28.50 -4.09 -7.31
C VAL A 351 -28.88 -4.20 -8.78
N GLY A 352 -29.49 -5.33 -9.18
CA GLY A 352 -29.98 -5.50 -10.56
C GLY A 352 -28.95 -6.00 -11.58
N VAL A 353 -27.73 -6.28 -11.14
CA VAL A 353 -26.65 -6.81 -12.01
C VAL A 353 -26.91 -8.23 -12.53
N VAL A 354 -27.81 -8.96 -11.89
CA VAL A 354 -28.32 -10.26 -12.34
C VAL A 354 -29.84 -10.27 -12.28
N ASN A 355 -30.47 -10.99 -13.23
CA ASN A 355 -31.92 -11.22 -13.18
C ASN A 355 -32.17 -12.49 -12.35
N GLU A 356 -32.35 -12.32 -11.05
CA GLU A 356 -32.80 -13.38 -10.17
C GLU A 356 -34.25 -13.14 -9.77
N ASN A 357 -35.07 -14.19 -9.85
CA ASN A 357 -36.42 -14.13 -9.32
C ASN A 357 -36.35 -13.97 -7.78
N ALA A 358 -37.24 -13.19 -7.22
CA ALA A 358 -37.27 -12.97 -5.77
C ALA A 358 -37.37 -14.28 -4.96
N GLU A 359 -38.04 -15.29 -5.52
CA GLU A 359 -38.20 -16.61 -4.93
C GLU A 359 -36.88 -17.42 -4.85
N ASN A 360 -35.91 -17.07 -5.70
CA ASN A 360 -34.59 -17.72 -5.72
C ASN A 360 -33.59 -17.01 -4.78
N ILE A 361 -33.96 -15.92 -4.13
CA ILE A 361 -33.09 -15.19 -3.24
C ILE A 361 -33.34 -15.64 -1.80
N ARG A 362 -32.35 -16.37 -1.23
CA ARG A 362 -32.35 -16.83 0.17
C ARG A 362 -32.02 -15.70 1.14
N ALA A 363 -31.03 -14.87 0.79
CA ALA A 363 -30.60 -13.74 1.59
C ALA A 363 -30.09 -12.59 0.72
N LYS A 364 -30.25 -11.38 1.19
CA LYS A 364 -29.71 -10.18 0.57
C LYS A 364 -29.19 -9.23 1.65
N GLY A 365 -28.11 -8.52 1.34
CA GLY A 365 -27.51 -7.57 2.28
C GLY A 365 -26.68 -6.53 1.59
N ARG A 366 -26.10 -5.67 2.42
CA ARG A 366 -25.05 -4.74 2.04
C ARG A 366 -23.83 -5.00 2.91
N LEU A 367 -22.66 -4.78 2.36
CA LEU A 367 -21.45 -4.72 3.14
C LEU A 367 -21.46 -3.42 3.97
N GLU A 368 -21.09 -3.54 5.22
CA GLU A 368 -21.01 -2.41 6.16
C GLU A 368 -19.56 -1.87 6.21
N PRO A 369 -19.35 -0.64 6.71
CA PRO A 369 -18.03 -0.08 6.90
C PRO A 369 -17.08 -0.99 7.68
N GLY A 370 -15.88 -1.20 7.16
CA GLY A 370 -14.88 -2.06 7.78
C GLY A 370 -15.22 -3.56 7.81
N LYS A 371 -16.34 -3.98 7.24
CA LYS A 371 -16.79 -5.38 7.25
C LYS A 371 -16.34 -6.13 6.01
N MET A 372 -16.16 -7.44 6.17
CA MET A 372 -15.74 -8.40 5.15
C MET A 372 -16.82 -9.45 4.89
N LEU A 373 -17.03 -9.79 3.64
CA LEU A 373 -17.77 -10.98 3.22
C LEU A 373 -16.75 -11.96 2.63
N LEU A 374 -16.72 -13.20 3.10
CA LEU A 374 -15.82 -14.22 2.61
C LEU A 374 -16.58 -15.49 2.23
N ILE A 375 -16.27 -16.03 1.09
CA ILE A 375 -16.77 -17.33 0.62
C ILE A 375 -15.56 -18.23 0.42
N ASP A 376 -15.57 -19.39 1.06
CA ASP A 376 -14.59 -20.44 0.86
C ASP A 376 -15.18 -21.54 -0.04
N THR A 377 -14.61 -21.69 -1.23
CA THR A 377 -15.11 -22.69 -2.19
C THR A 377 -14.68 -24.11 -1.84
N ALA A 378 -13.63 -24.29 -1.06
CA ALA A 378 -13.20 -25.59 -0.56
C ALA A 378 -14.05 -26.05 0.63
N GLU A 379 -14.36 -25.15 1.58
CA GLU A 379 -15.28 -25.40 2.69
C GLU A 379 -16.77 -25.34 2.24
N GLN A 380 -17.04 -24.85 1.04
CA GLN A 380 -18.37 -24.67 0.44
C GLN A 380 -19.35 -23.88 1.31
N ARG A 381 -18.86 -22.78 1.93
CA ARG A 381 -19.67 -21.95 2.81
C ARG A 381 -19.28 -20.48 2.79
N ILE A 382 -20.20 -19.68 3.27
CA ILE A 382 -19.98 -18.27 3.59
C ILE A 382 -19.41 -18.19 5.00
N ILE A 383 -18.31 -17.50 5.19
CA ILE A 383 -17.69 -17.22 6.48
C ILE A 383 -18.07 -15.80 6.90
N SER A 384 -18.62 -15.65 8.10
CA SER A 384 -19.02 -14.34 8.61
C SER A 384 -17.80 -13.45 8.93
N ASP A 385 -18.01 -12.12 8.90
CA ASP A 385 -16.98 -11.14 9.29
C ASP A 385 -16.41 -11.44 10.68
N GLU A 386 -17.28 -11.74 11.63
CA GLU A 386 -16.87 -12.04 13.00
C GLU A 386 -16.01 -13.31 13.09
N GLU A 387 -16.41 -14.37 12.40
CA GLU A 387 -15.66 -15.63 12.40
C GLU A 387 -14.28 -15.47 11.77
N ILE A 388 -14.18 -14.83 10.59
CA ILE A 388 -12.90 -14.69 9.91
C ILE A 388 -11.94 -13.80 10.69
N LYS A 389 -12.45 -12.69 11.24
CA LYS A 389 -11.63 -11.77 12.01
C LYS A 389 -11.17 -12.37 13.34
N GLN A 390 -12.03 -13.15 13.99
CA GLN A 390 -11.66 -13.86 15.21
C GLN A 390 -10.59 -14.94 14.92
N ARG A 391 -10.75 -15.72 13.83
CA ARG A 391 -9.71 -16.69 13.40
C ARG A 391 -8.36 -16.02 13.21
N VAL A 392 -8.32 -14.91 12.46
CA VAL A 392 -7.08 -14.18 12.19
C VAL A 392 -6.50 -13.58 13.47
N ALA A 393 -7.33 -12.99 14.32
CA ALA A 393 -6.88 -12.35 15.55
C ALA A 393 -6.35 -13.34 16.61
N THR A 394 -6.71 -14.62 16.50
CA THR A 394 -6.24 -15.68 17.42
C THR A 394 -5.25 -16.63 16.77
N GLU A 395 -4.81 -16.37 15.53
CA GLU A 395 -3.85 -17.21 14.82
C GLU A 395 -2.46 -17.18 15.46
N LEU A 396 -2.07 -16.04 16.04
CA LEU A 396 -0.80 -15.79 16.69
C LEU A 396 -1.04 -15.14 18.07
N PRO A 397 -0.07 -15.19 18.99
CA PRO A 397 -0.24 -14.69 20.37
C PRO A 397 -0.06 -13.15 20.44
N TYR A 398 -0.94 -12.41 19.76
CA TYR A 398 -0.86 -10.95 19.69
C TYR A 398 -0.96 -10.26 21.05
N ASP A 399 -1.75 -10.80 21.96
CA ASP A 399 -1.89 -10.28 23.32
C ASP A 399 -0.59 -10.34 24.12
N GLU A 400 0.19 -11.43 23.99
CA GLU A 400 1.51 -11.56 24.59
C GLU A 400 2.49 -10.56 23.96
N TRP A 401 2.45 -10.43 22.62
CA TRP A 401 3.35 -9.54 21.89
C TRP A 401 3.08 -8.06 22.17
N VAL A 402 1.81 -7.64 22.26
CA VAL A 402 1.47 -6.26 22.63
C VAL A 402 1.98 -5.96 24.04
N LYS A 403 1.71 -6.82 25.03
CA LYS A 403 2.18 -6.64 26.41
C LYS A 403 3.71 -6.62 26.53
N GLU A 404 4.40 -7.39 25.70
CA GLU A 404 5.86 -7.48 25.74
C GLU A 404 6.55 -6.37 24.97
N HIS A 405 5.96 -5.88 23.86
CA HIS A 405 6.65 -5.05 22.88
C HIS A 405 6.10 -3.62 22.74
N VAL A 406 4.93 -3.33 23.28
CA VAL A 406 4.33 -1.99 23.20
C VAL A 406 4.33 -1.32 24.56
N ILE A 407 4.88 -0.12 24.61
CA ILE A 407 4.84 0.77 25.78
C ILE A 407 3.95 1.95 25.43
N HIS A 408 3.02 2.32 26.30
CA HIS A 408 2.21 3.53 26.09
C HIS A 408 2.88 4.74 26.72
N LEU A 409 2.95 5.85 25.99
CA LEU A 409 3.55 7.11 26.52
C LEU A 409 2.88 7.56 27.82
N SER A 410 1.60 7.28 28.00
CA SER A 410 0.87 7.58 29.25
C SER A 410 1.30 6.75 30.46
N GLU A 411 2.04 5.67 30.25
CA GLU A 411 2.48 4.72 31.31
C GLU A 411 3.92 4.97 31.74
N ILE A 412 4.68 5.77 30.99
CA ILE A 412 6.05 6.11 31.37
C ILE A 412 6.06 7.17 32.47
N THR A 413 7.10 7.15 33.29
CA THR A 413 7.30 8.16 34.33
C THR A 413 7.44 9.54 33.69
N GLN A 414 6.63 10.48 34.12
CA GLN A 414 6.72 11.86 33.66
C GLN A 414 8.01 12.50 34.17
N ALA A 415 8.68 13.23 33.29
CA ALA A 415 9.84 14.03 33.67
C ALA A 415 9.43 15.18 34.60
N ASP A 416 10.32 15.59 35.52
CA ASP A 416 10.08 16.72 36.37
C ASP A 416 10.07 18.04 35.57
N GLU A 417 9.31 19.01 36.01
CA GLU A 417 9.23 20.33 35.36
C GLU A 417 10.59 21.03 35.27
N SER A 418 11.50 20.73 36.21
CA SER A 418 12.89 21.20 36.21
C SER A 418 13.74 20.67 35.06
N ASP A 419 13.35 19.52 34.47
CA ASP A 419 14.07 18.88 33.38
C ASP A 419 13.66 19.43 32.01
N ILE A 420 12.62 20.26 31.98
CA ILE A 420 12.14 20.90 30.76
C ILE A 420 12.99 22.12 30.45
N PRO A 421 13.72 22.12 29.31
CA PRO A 421 14.52 23.29 28.94
C PRO A 421 13.65 24.51 28.68
N LYS A 422 13.93 25.62 29.38
CA LYS A 422 13.26 26.89 29.13
C LYS A 422 13.77 27.52 27.84
N VAL A 423 12.91 28.29 27.18
CA VAL A 423 13.30 29.08 26.02
C VAL A 423 13.86 30.43 26.51
N ASP A 424 15.16 30.63 26.34
CA ASP A 424 15.76 31.91 26.61
C ASP A 424 15.59 32.85 25.42
N ASP A 425 15.36 34.14 25.68
CA ASP A 425 15.28 35.20 24.67
C ASP A 425 14.26 34.90 23.55
N LEU A 426 13.02 34.63 23.95
CA LEU A 426 11.92 34.21 23.06
C LEU A 426 11.83 35.05 21.79
N PHE A 427 11.95 36.39 21.90
CA PHE A 427 11.82 37.28 20.75
C PHE A 427 12.92 37.05 19.71
N LYS A 428 14.17 36.89 20.13
CA LYS A 428 15.28 36.59 19.20
C LYS A 428 15.12 35.20 18.56
N LYS A 429 14.64 34.19 19.31
CA LYS A 429 14.36 32.87 18.76
C LYS A 429 13.25 32.93 17.72
N GLN A 430 12.15 33.63 18.00
CA GLN A 430 11.09 33.84 17.02
C GLN A 430 11.60 34.50 15.74
N GLN A 431 12.48 35.51 15.85
CA GLN A 431 13.11 36.13 14.68
C GLN A 431 14.02 35.15 13.92
N ALA A 432 14.84 34.37 14.63
CA ALA A 432 15.73 33.37 14.01
C ALA A 432 14.97 32.30 13.21
N PHE A 433 13.80 31.90 13.70
CA PHE A 433 12.92 30.95 13.02
C PHE A 433 11.87 31.57 12.07
N GLY A 434 11.99 32.91 11.84
CA GLY A 434 11.15 33.59 10.86
C GLY A 434 9.68 33.70 11.25
N TYR A 435 9.37 33.78 12.56
CA TYR A 435 8.00 34.06 13.01
C TYR A 435 7.60 35.49 12.64
N THR A 436 6.45 35.63 12.04
CA THR A 436 5.87 36.93 11.70
C THR A 436 4.81 37.35 12.72
N GLN A 437 4.46 38.63 12.72
CA GLN A 437 3.33 39.12 13.50
C GLN A 437 2.03 38.45 13.10
N GLU A 438 1.90 38.07 11.84
CA GLU A 438 0.74 37.38 11.31
C GLU A 438 0.64 35.95 11.84
N ASP A 439 1.76 35.20 11.86
CA ASP A 439 1.83 33.86 12.45
C ASP A 439 1.35 33.87 13.91
N LEU A 440 1.81 34.86 14.68
CA LEU A 440 1.44 34.98 16.09
C LEU A 440 -0.05 35.31 16.26
N VAL A 441 -0.52 36.36 15.60
CA VAL A 441 -1.87 36.93 15.85
C VAL A 441 -2.97 36.15 15.14
N ARG A 442 -2.70 35.64 13.93
CA ARG A 442 -3.71 34.99 13.09
C ARG A 442 -3.74 33.47 13.21
N MET A 443 -2.63 32.86 13.64
CA MET A 443 -2.51 31.41 13.70
C MET A 443 -2.35 30.91 15.14
N ILE A 444 -1.29 31.28 15.84
CA ILE A 444 -0.96 30.72 17.16
C ILE A 444 -1.95 31.18 18.23
N VAL A 445 -2.27 32.48 18.30
CA VAL A 445 -3.20 33.02 19.30
C VAL A 445 -4.61 32.40 19.21
N PRO A 446 -5.25 32.25 18.04
CA PRO A 446 -6.52 31.55 17.93
C PRO A 446 -6.44 30.08 18.38
N MET A 447 -5.39 29.36 18.02
CA MET A 447 -5.20 27.98 18.47
C MET A 447 -5.05 27.89 19.99
N ALA A 448 -4.22 28.75 20.58
CA ALA A 448 -3.98 28.75 22.03
C ALA A 448 -5.21 29.21 22.82
N LYS A 449 -5.96 30.21 22.33
CA LYS A 449 -7.08 30.82 23.04
C LYS A 449 -8.39 30.04 22.89
N ASP A 450 -8.67 29.58 21.69
CA ASP A 450 -9.97 29.04 21.31
C ASP A 450 -9.94 27.51 21.09
N GLY A 451 -8.75 26.88 21.09
CA GLY A 451 -8.58 25.45 20.80
C GLY A 451 -9.05 25.05 19.39
N LYS A 452 -8.96 25.96 18.44
CA LYS A 452 -9.47 25.77 17.06
C LYS A 452 -8.40 26.08 16.05
N ASP A 453 -8.43 25.37 14.93
CA ASP A 453 -7.66 25.76 13.76
C ASP A 453 -7.99 27.19 13.33
N PRO A 454 -6.98 27.99 12.97
CA PRO A 454 -7.23 29.31 12.41
C PRO A 454 -7.94 29.15 11.07
N VAL A 455 -9.15 29.70 10.97
CA VAL A 455 -9.95 29.65 9.74
C VAL A 455 -9.38 30.67 8.75
N GLY A 456 -8.84 30.16 7.64
CA GLY A 456 -8.38 30.96 6.50
C GLY A 456 -9.29 30.80 5.29
N ALA A 457 -8.93 31.48 4.21
CA ALA A 457 -9.59 31.28 2.92
C ALA A 457 -9.37 29.85 2.41
N MET A 458 -10.39 29.29 1.78
CA MET A 458 -10.30 28.03 1.06
C MET A 458 -9.44 28.24 -0.20
N GLY A 459 -8.37 27.48 -0.34
CA GLY A 459 -7.44 27.54 -1.47
C GLY A 459 -6.14 28.30 -1.16
N ALA A 460 -5.15 28.14 -2.02
CA ALA A 460 -3.85 28.75 -1.89
C ALA A 460 -3.75 29.98 -2.82
N ASP A 461 -4.00 31.17 -2.27
CA ASP A 461 -3.83 32.45 -2.98
C ASP A 461 -2.39 32.97 -2.91
N ALA A 462 -1.57 32.39 -2.01
CA ALA A 462 -0.19 32.81 -1.85
C ALA A 462 0.62 32.57 -3.13
N PRO A 463 1.45 33.54 -3.57
CA PRO A 463 2.39 33.33 -4.65
C PRO A 463 3.29 32.13 -4.38
N LEU A 464 3.74 31.47 -5.44
CA LEU A 464 4.72 30.37 -5.31
C LEU A 464 5.99 30.89 -4.60
N ALA A 465 6.48 30.17 -3.61
CA ALA A 465 7.67 30.55 -2.84
C ALA A 465 8.90 30.80 -3.73
N ILE A 466 9.04 30.04 -4.81
CA ILE A 466 10.12 30.20 -5.80
C ILE A 466 10.12 31.57 -6.52
N LEU A 467 9.00 32.28 -6.52
CA LEU A 467 8.89 33.62 -7.11
C LEU A 467 9.14 34.75 -6.09
N SER A 468 9.45 34.41 -4.85
CA SER A 468 9.74 35.40 -3.80
C SER A 468 11.18 35.89 -3.85
N ASP A 469 11.38 37.20 -3.72
CA ASP A 469 12.70 37.81 -3.53
C ASP A 469 13.22 37.69 -2.07
N LYS A 470 12.38 37.18 -1.17
CA LYS A 470 12.70 36.98 0.24
C LYS A 470 12.88 35.49 0.53
N PRO A 471 13.78 35.15 1.48
CA PRO A 471 13.87 33.78 1.98
C PRO A 471 12.51 33.31 2.50
N GLN A 472 12.12 32.10 2.09
CA GLN A 472 10.90 31.45 2.55
C GLN A 472 11.28 30.19 3.34
N LEU A 473 10.42 29.79 4.29
CA LEU A 473 10.56 28.50 4.95
C LEU A 473 10.51 27.37 3.91
N LEU A 474 11.27 26.32 4.12
CA LEU A 474 11.38 25.21 3.16
C LEU A 474 10.01 24.56 2.87
N TYR A 475 9.11 24.54 3.85
CA TYR A 475 7.74 24.03 3.67
C TYR A 475 6.93 24.76 2.60
N SER A 476 7.17 26.06 2.42
CA SER A 476 6.44 26.89 1.44
C SER A 476 6.71 26.48 -0.01
N TYR A 477 7.76 25.71 -0.28
CA TYR A 477 8.07 25.17 -1.60
C TYR A 477 7.30 23.88 -1.92
N PHE A 478 6.57 23.32 -0.97
CA PHE A 478 5.80 22.09 -1.12
C PHE A 478 4.32 22.39 -1.19
N LYS A 479 3.61 21.65 -2.01
CA LYS A 479 2.16 21.73 -2.16
C LYS A 479 1.55 20.33 -2.10
N GLN A 480 0.31 20.28 -1.63
CA GLN A 480 -0.49 19.07 -1.74
C GLN A 480 -0.66 18.69 -3.21
N MET A 481 -0.35 17.45 -3.55
CA MET A 481 -0.40 16.97 -4.94
C MET A 481 -1.79 16.52 -5.36
N PHE A 482 -2.64 16.17 -4.42
CA PHE A 482 -3.97 15.63 -4.64
C PHE A 482 -5.03 16.56 -4.08
N ALA A 483 -6.07 16.85 -4.87
CA ALA A 483 -7.21 17.62 -4.39
C ALA A 483 -8.04 16.75 -3.44
N GLN A 484 -8.16 17.18 -2.18
CA GLN A 484 -8.97 16.51 -1.17
C GLN A 484 -10.08 17.44 -0.68
N VAL A 485 -11.22 16.84 -0.34
CA VAL A 485 -12.28 17.57 0.36
C VAL A 485 -11.84 17.86 1.79
N THR A 486 -12.08 19.09 2.26
CA THR A 486 -11.78 19.50 3.64
C THR A 486 -12.78 18.91 4.64
N ASN A 487 -14.01 18.67 4.18
CA ASN A 487 -15.08 18.06 4.98
C ASN A 487 -15.54 16.77 4.28
N PRO A 488 -14.98 15.60 4.60
CA PRO A 488 -15.48 14.34 4.07
C PRO A 488 -16.93 14.12 4.53
N PRO A 489 -17.75 13.36 3.77
CA PRO A 489 -19.17 13.14 4.09
C PRO A 489 -19.35 12.15 5.25
N ILE A 490 -18.82 12.49 6.40
CA ILE A 490 -18.84 11.71 7.65
C ILE A 490 -19.44 12.60 8.73
N ASP A 491 -20.38 12.07 9.51
CA ASP A 491 -20.90 12.76 10.69
C ASP A 491 -19.86 12.80 11.83
N SER A 492 -20.01 13.75 12.76
CA SER A 492 -19.04 13.98 13.82
C SER A 492 -18.85 12.80 14.78
N ILE A 493 -19.89 11.99 15.00
CA ILE A 493 -19.81 10.80 15.87
C ILE A 493 -18.96 9.72 15.17
N ARG A 494 -19.22 9.51 13.90
CA ARG A 494 -18.47 8.55 13.08
C ARG A 494 -17.02 9.01 12.87
N GLU A 495 -16.81 10.30 12.63
CA GLU A 495 -15.48 10.87 12.51
C GLU A 495 -14.62 10.58 13.75
N GLU A 496 -15.18 10.75 14.95
CA GLU A 496 -14.48 10.43 16.20
C GLU A 496 -14.05 8.95 16.26
N MET A 497 -14.88 8.05 15.75
CA MET A 497 -14.59 6.61 15.76
C MET A 497 -13.56 6.20 14.70
N VAL A 498 -13.62 6.75 13.48
CA VAL A 498 -12.83 6.28 12.34
C VAL A 498 -11.52 7.03 12.13
N THR A 499 -11.37 8.24 12.71
CA THR A 499 -10.12 9.00 12.61
C THR A 499 -9.22 8.72 13.79
N SER A 500 -7.91 8.64 13.53
CA SER A 500 -6.89 8.49 14.54
C SER A 500 -5.68 9.35 14.22
N THR A 501 -5.07 9.90 15.28
CA THR A 501 -3.76 10.56 15.23
C THR A 501 -2.68 9.73 15.94
N ARG A 502 -3.01 8.51 16.36
CA ARG A 502 -2.08 7.62 17.04
C ARG A 502 -0.89 7.31 16.13
N VAL A 503 0.29 7.31 16.70
CA VAL A 503 1.54 6.92 16.03
C VAL A 503 2.35 5.98 16.91
N MET A 504 3.13 5.13 16.25
CA MET A 504 4.02 4.17 16.88
C MET A 504 5.47 4.54 16.59
N LEU A 505 6.29 4.69 17.62
CA LEU A 505 7.70 5.09 17.54
C LEU A 505 8.59 3.93 17.95
N GLY A 506 9.53 3.52 17.12
CA GLY A 506 10.51 2.49 17.46
C GLY A 506 10.88 1.59 16.30
N ASN A 507 11.16 0.32 16.59
CA ASN A 507 11.54 -0.71 15.62
C ASN A 507 10.32 -1.48 15.11
N SER A 508 9.98 -1.35 13.83
CA SER A 508 8.82 -2.00 13.22
C SER A 508 9.02 -3.50 12.90
N GLY A 509 10.21 -4.05 13.17
CA GLY A 509 10.50 -5.47 12.96
C GLY A 509 10.53 -5.93 11.50
N ASN A 510 10.31 -7.22 11.30
CA ASN A 510 10.30 -7.85 9.98
C ASN A 510 8.87 -8.11 9.50
N LEU A 511 8.41 -7.34 8.51
CA LEU A 511 7.08 -7.47 7.94
C LEU A 511 6.78 -8.87 7.38
N THR A 512 7.79 -9.60 6.91
CA THR A 512 7.63 -10.90 6.23
C THR A 512 7.66 -12.11 7.14
N ASP A 513 8.02 -11.94 8.41
CA ASP A 513 8.00 -12.98 9.43
C ASP A 513 7.49 -12.42 10.76
N PRO A 514 6.18 -12.52 11.02
CA PRO A 514 5.61 -11.99 12.26
C PRO A 514 6.15 -12.66 13.52
N ASN A 515 6.62 -13.90 13.44
CA ASN A 515 7.16 -14.64 14.59
C ASN A 515 8.55 -14.14 15.04
N LYS A 516 9.27 -13.44 14.16
CA LYS A 516 10.59 -12.86 14.45
C LYS A 516 10.53 -11.35 14.64
N ALA A 517 9.40 -10.86 15.00
CA ALA A 517 9.11 -9.43 14.93
C ALA A 517 9.98 -8.59 15.86
N GLY A 518 10.99 -8.85 16.48
CA GLY A 518 11.93 -7.97 17.25
C GLY A 518 11.45 -6.50 17.43
N THR A 519 10.13 -6.31 17.43
CA THR A 519 9.42 -5.05 17.42
C THR A 519 9.45 -4.42 18.81
N TYR A 520 9.70 -3.11 18.90
CA TYR A 520 9.51 -2.33 20.11
C TYR A 520 8.90 -1.00 19.74
N ALA A 521 7.76 -0.70 20.33
CA ALA A 521 7.03 0.50 20.03
C ALA A 521 6.69 1.30 21.28
N LEU A 522 6.89 2.61 21.18
CA LEU A 522 6.22 3.58 22.04
C LEU A 522 4.96 4.07 21.34
N SER A 523 3.81 3.73 21.90
CA SER A 523 2.52 4.17 21.41
C SER A 523 2.19 5.57 21.93
N MET A 524 1.93 6.50 21.02
CA MET A 524 1.60 7.88 21.32
C MET A 524 0.25 8.26 20.72
N ARG A 525 -0.55 9.03 21.45
CA ARG A 525 -1.89 9.45 21.00
C ARG A 525 -1.87 10.40 19.80
N THR A 526 -0.78 11.12 19.62
CA THR A 526 -0.60 12.15 18.59
C THR A 526 0.88 12.24 18.21
N PRO A 527 1.20 12.61 16.96
CA PRO A 527 2.59 12.88 16.57
C PRO A 527 3.13 14.20 17.13
N ILE A 528 2.32 15.02 17.77
CA ILE A 528 2.75 16.29 18.38
C ILE A 528 3.01 16.06 19.87
N LEU A 529 4.26 16.25 20.27
CA LEU A 529 4.72 16.06 21.65
C LEU A 529 4.78 17.37 22.40
N THR A 530 4.25 17.42 23.61
CA THR A 530 4.52 18.49 24.57
C THR A 530 5.98 18.47 25.01
N ASN A 531 6.45 19.57 25.60
CA ASN A 531 7.81 19.64 26.16
C ASN A 531 8.04 18.58 27.25
N GLN A 532 7.02 18.32 28.08
CA GLN A 532 7.08 17.31 29.14
C GLN A 532 7.14 15.88 28.59
N GLU A 533 6.32 15.57 27.59
CA GLU A 533 6.35 14.24 26.92
C GLU A 533 7.70 13.97 26.27
N LEU A 534 8.28 14.97 25.57
CA LEU A 534 9.61 14.83 25.00
C LEU A 534 10.68 14.65 26.09
N ALA A 535 10.62 15.40 27.18
CA ALA A 535 11.56 15.23 28.31
C ALA A 535 11.45 13.82 28.91
N SER A 536 10.23 13.30 29.06
CA SER A 536 9.98 11.93 29.52
C SER A 536 10.58 10.88 28.55
N ILE A 537 10.46 11.08 27.25
CA ILE A 537 11.09 10.21 26.25
C ILE A 537 12.62 10.28 26.31
N LYS A 538 13.19 11.48 26.54
CA LYS A 538 14.64 11.64 26.71
C LYS A 538 15.18 10.94 27.96
N ALA A 539 14.37 10.89 29.03
CA ALA A 539 14.71 10.22 30.29
C ALA A 539 14.44 8.71 30.26
N LEU A 540 13.79 8.21 29.21
CA LEU A 540 13.46 6.79 29.11
C LEU A 540 14.74 5.96 28.92
N ASP A 541 15.10 5.17 29.93
CA ASP A 541 16.19 4.21 29.89
C ASP A 541 15.62 2.82 30.21
N CYS A 542 15.11 2.17 29.20
CA CYS A 542 14.72 0.78 29.33
C CYS A 542 15.52 -0.08 28.33
N ARG A 543 15.66 -1.36 28.62
CA ARG A 543 16.49 -2.31 27.83
C ARG A 543 16.24 -2.27 26.30
N ARG A 544 15.10 -1.73 25.87
CA ARG A 544 14.59 -1.82 24.51
C ARG A 544 14.36 -0.47 23.83
N MET A 545 14.40 0.64 24.61
CA MET A 545 14.25 1.99 24.08
C MET A 545 15.25 2.92 24.75
N LYS A 546 16.18 3.40 23.94
CA LYS A 546 17.16 4.42 24.32
C LYS A 546 17.12 5.57 23.33
N SER A 547 17.06 6.77 23.83
CA SER A 547 17.06 7.97 23.01
C SER A 547 18.46 8.60 22.94
N VAL A 548 18.76 9.19 21.78
CA VAL A 548 19.91 10.07 21.61
C VAL A 548 19.48 11.35 20.90
N THR A 549 19.95 12.49 21.40
CA THR A 549 19.69 13.80 20.77
C THR A 549 20.87 14.20 19.90
N LEU A 550 20.61 14.46 18.63
CA LEU A 550 21.57 14.92 17.64
C LEU A 550 21.27 16.38 17.28
N PRO A 551 22.25 17.30 17.43
CA PRO A 551 22.04 18.69 17.08
C PRO A 551 21.93 18.87 15.57
N ILE A 552 20.94 19.64 15.12
CA ILE A 552 20.77 20.06 13.72
C ILE A 552 21.18 21.52 13.56
N LEU A 553 22.45 21.79 13.83
CA LEU A 553 23.05 23.12 13.82
C LEU A 553 24.28 23.15 12.90
N PHE A 554 24.58 24.31 12.33
CA PHE A 554 25.79 24.52 11.56
C PHE A 554 26.39 25.89 11.79
N ASP A 555 27.67 26.04 11.48
CA ASP A 555 28.40 27.33 11.54
C ASP A 555 28.06 28.18 10.30
N PRO A 556 27.27 29.26 10.43
CA PRO A 556 26.87 30.10 9.31
C PRO A 556 28.03 30.85 8.65
N THR A 557 29.16 31.02 9.33
CA THR A 557 30.33 31.70 8.78
C THR A 557 30.97 30.92 7.64
N LYS A 558 30.76 29.60 7.58
CA LYS A 558 31.23 28.71 6.54
C LYS A 558 30.30 28.66 5.32
N GLY A 559 29.17 29.36 5.36
CA GLY A 559 28.24 29.43 4.27
C GLY A 559 27.65 28.06 3.86
N ALA A 560 27.47 27.85 2.57
CA ALA A 560 26.86 26.63 2.03
C ALA A 560 27.68 25.36 2.30
N ASP A 561 29.01 25.46 2.35
CA ASP A 561 29.88 24.31 2.67
C ASP A 561 29.71 23.90 4.13
N GLY A 562 29.58 24.86 5.06
CA GLY A 562 29.28 24.57 6.46
C GLY A 562 27.96 23.83 6.65
N LEU A 563 26.92 24.22 5.93
CA LEU A 563 25.62 23.51 5.94
C LEU A 563 25.76 22.09 5.40
N ARG A 564 26.48 21.90 4.28
CA ARG A 564 26.69 20.59 3.66
C ARG A 564 27.46 19.64 4.58
N ASP A 565 28.55 20.13 5.16
CA ASP A 565 29.40 19.34 6.07
C ASP A 565 28.63 18.93 7.33
N ALA A 566 27.89 19.86 7.94
CA ALA A 566 27.06 19.56 9.10
C ALA A 566 25.96 18.54 8.78
N LEU A 567 25.36 18.59 7.60
CA LEU A 567 24.34 17.65 7.17
C LEU A 567 24.92 16.23 6.96
N ASN A 568 26.12 16.13 6.37
CA ASN A 568 26.83 14.86 6.21
C ASN A 568 27.20 14.27 7.59
N GLU A 569 27.77 15.07 8.48
CA GLU A 569 28.10 14.67 9.85
C GLU A 569 26.88 14.21 10.63
N LEU A 570 25.74 14.90 10.48
CA LEU A 570 24.47 14.50 11.07
C LEU A 570 24.02 13.10 10.59
N CYS A 571 24.13 12.83 9.29
CA CYS A 571 23.78 11.53 8.72
C CYS A 571 24.69 10.41 9.25
N GLU A 572 25.99 10.67 9.37
CA GLU A 572 26.96 9.71 9.92
C GLU A 572 26.69 9.42 11.40
N LYS A 573 26.44 10.46 12.21
CA LYS A 573 26.07 10.30 13.63
C LYS A 573 24.75 9.55 13.80
N ALA A 574 23.77 9.79 12.94
CA ALA A 574 22.50 9.08 12.96
C ALA A 574 22.68 7.58 12.61
N GLU A 575 23.55 7.27 11.64
CA GLU A 575 23.91 5.87 11.30
C GLU A 575 24.63 5.19 12.47
N GLU A 576 25.62 5.84 13.08
CA GLU A 576 26.36 5.32 14.22
C GLU A 576 25.42 5.04 15.41
N ALA A 577 24.56 6.00 15.74
CA ALA A 577 23.58 5.84 16.81
C ALA A 577 22.62 4.66 16.53
N ALA A 578 22.12 4.54 15.31
CA ALA A 578 21.23 3.43 14.93
C ALA A 578 21.90 2.05 15.05
N ARG A 579 23.22 1.97 14.83
CA ARG A 579 23.99 0.73 14.96
C ARG A 579 24.36 0.38 16.42
N THR A 580 24.25 1.32 17.35
CA THR A 580 24.64 1.16 18.77
C THR A 580 23.43 0.98 19.69
N GLU A 581 22.34 0.37 19.21
CA GLU A 581 21.11 0.12 19.98
C GLU A 581 20.37 1.38 20.45
N GLN A 582 20.64 2.54 19.84
CA GLN A 582 19.85 3.75 20.04
C GLN A 582 18.64 3.70 19.11
N ASN A 583 17.47 3.38 19.65
CA ASN A 583 16.28 3.16 18.81
C ASN A 583 15.40 4.40 18.67
N VAL A 584 15.73 5.50 19.37
CA VAL A 584 15.03 6.78 19.24
C VAL A 584 16.03 7.89 18.95
N LEU A 585 16.00 8.41 17.73
CA LEU A 585 16.80 9.56 17.32
C LEU A 585 15.97 10.84 17.46
N ILE A 586 16.50 11.82 18.21
CA ILE A 586 15.87 13.12 18.38
C ILE A 586 16.76 14.15 17.68
N LEU A 587 16.26 14.70 16.57
CA LEU A 587 16.91 15.82 15.87
C LEU A 587 16.51 17.11 16.56
N SER A 588 17.47 17.92 17.04
CA SER A 588 17.16 19.11 17.82
C SER A 588 17.91 20.36 17.32
N ASP A 589 17.18 21.45 17.13
CA ASP A 589 17.75 22.78 16.85
C ASP A 589 17.85 23.66 18.10
N ARG A 590 17.65 23.09 19.29
CA ARG A 590 17.97 23.83 20.54
C ARG A 590 19.44 24.19 20.58
N GLY A 591 19.75 25.37 20.98
CA GLY A 591 21.12 25.90 20.98
C GLY A 591 21.40 26.83 19.80
N VAL A 592 20.39 27.20 19.00
CA VAL A 592 20.52 28.30 18.02
C VAL A 592 21.00 29.58 18.70
N ASP A 593 22.10 30.13 18.19
CA ASP A 593 22.71 31.40 18.64
C ASP A 593 23.40 32.11 17.45
N GLU A 594 24.21 33.13 17.74
CA GLU A 594 24.92 33.91 16.72
C GLU A 594 25.94 33.07 15.91
N ASN A 595 26.45 31.98 16.47
CA ASN A 595 27.46 31.11 15.88
C ASN A 595 26.89 29.79 15.35
N HIS A 596 25.67 29.46 15.71
CA HIS A 596 25.03 28.19 15.40
C HIS A 596 23.65 28.43 14.77
N ALA A 597 23.61 28.42 13.46
CA ALA A 597 22.35 28.51 12.71
C ALA A 597 21.65 27.13 12.61
N PRO A 598 20.31 27.08 12.59
CA PRO A 598 19.61 25.82 12.44
C PRO A 598 19.72 25.31 11.00
N ILE A 599 20.00 24.02 10.84
CA ILE A 599 19.73 23.33 9.57
C ILE A 599 18.21 23.34 9.39
N PRO A 600 17.66 23.75 8.23
CA PRO A 600 16.22 23.69 8.00
C PRO A 600 15.66 22.32 8.40
N ALA A 601 14.67 22.30 9.27
CA ALA A 601 14.19 21.08 9.92
C ALA A 601 13.77 20.00 8.92
N LEU A 602 13.05 20.39 7.87
CA LEU A 602 12.63 19.49 6.82
C LEU A 602 13.81 18.87 6.05
N LEU A 603 14.89 19.65 5.82
CA LEU A 603 16.10 19.17 5.15
C LEU A 603 16.84 18.15 6.03
N ALA A 604 16.98 18.43 7.33
CA ALA A 604 17.62 17.53 8.28
C ALA A 604 16.86 16.19 8.39
N VAL A 605 15.54 16.25 8.54
CA VAL A 605 14.66 15.07 8.59
C VAL A 605 14.79 14.24 7.31
N ALA A 606 14.66 14.87 6.14
CA ALA A 606 14.73 14.20 4.86
C ALA A 606 16.10 13.53 4.62
N ALA A 607 17.19 14.21 4.98
CA ALA A 607 18.53 13.69 4.82
C ALA A 607 18.78 12.46 5.69
N VAL A 608 18.47 12.54 6.99
CA VAL A 608 18.62 11.41 7.93
C VAL A 608 17.73 10.25 7.53
N HIS A 609 16.45 10.50 7.24
CA HIS A 609 15.50 9.47 6.82
C HIS A 609 15.99 8.69 5.59
N ASN A 610 16.36 9.39 4.51
CA ASN A 610 16.83 8.75 3.29
C ASN A 610 18.21 8.09 3.45
N HIS A 611 19.10 8.66 4.29
CA HIS A 611 20.39 8.04 4.59
C HIS A 611 20.18 6.69 5.28
N LEU A 612 19.33 6.64 6.29
CA LEU A 612 19.04 5.42 7.04
C LEU A 612 18.29 4.36 6.19
N ILE A 613 17.44 4.76 5.23
CA ILE A 613 16.86 3.84 4.25
C ILE A 613 17.97 3.18 3.42
N ARG A 614 18.88 3.97 2.84
CA ARG A 614 20.01 3.44 2.05
C ARG A 614 20.93 2.51 2.85
N LYS A 615 21.00 2.70 4.18
CA LYS A 615 21.79 1.86 5.10
C LYS A 615 20.99 0.69 5.69
N VAL A 616 19.71 0.56 5.32
CA VAL A 616 18.81 -0.51 5.81
C VAL A 616 18.62 -0.46 7.34
N LEU A 617 18.57 0.75 7.90
CA LEU A 617 18.44 1.00 9.34
C LEU A 617 17.16 1.75 9.70
N ARG A 618 16.46 2.36 8.72
CA ARG A 618 15.34 3.27 9.01
C ARG A 618 14.20 2.63 9.79
N THR A 619 13.92 1.37 9.53
CA THR A 619 12.81 0.63 10.17
C THR A 619 13.15 0.13 11.58
N GLU A 620 14.40 0.27 12.01
CA GLU A 620 14.87 -0.14 13.34
C GLU A 620 14.77 0.99 14.37
N ILE A 621 14.49 2.22 13.94
CA ILE A 621 14.50 3.40 14.79
C ILE A 621 13.24 4.25 14.66
N GLY A 622 12.89 4.93 15.76
CA GLY A 622 11.97 6.05 15.76
C GLY A 622 12.70 7.37 15.52
N LEU A 623 12.11 8.29 14.77
CA LEU A 623 12.69 9.59 14.46
C LEU A 623 11.78 10.70 15.02
N ILE A 624 12.32 11.49 15.95
CA ILE A 624 11.65 12.65 16.54
C ILE A 624 12.35 13.92 16.09
N LEU A 625 11.59 14.98 15.88
CA LEU A 625 12.10 16.32 15.66
C LEU A 625 11.73 17.23 16.84
N GLU A 626 12.72 17.87 17.46
CA GLU A 626 12.57 18.95 18.43
C GLU A 626 13.00 20.26 17.74
N SER A 627 12.03 21.10 17.34
CA SER A 627 12.37 22.28 16.53
C SER A 627 11.50 23.49 16.85
N GLY A 628 12.11 24.67 16.76
CA GLY A 628 11.42 25.96 16.84
C GLY A 628 10.73 26.34 15.52
N GLU A 629 10.94 25.62 14.42
CA GLU A 629 10.48 26.02 13.09
C GLU A 629 8.98 25.70 12.82
N PRO A 630 8.46 24.47 13.11
CA PRO A 630 7.09 24.09 12.76
C PRO A 630 6.04 24.76 13.66
N ARG A 631 4.97 25.29 13.06
CA ARG A 631 3.92 26.05 13.76
C ARG A 631 2.52 25.96 13.13
N GLU A 632 2.38 25.28 11.99
CA GLU A 632 1.09 25.10 11.32
C GLU A 632 0.93 23.70 10.74
N VAL A 633 -0.29 23.31 10.42
CA VAL A 633 -0.65 21.96 9.96
C VAL A 633 0.19 21.53 8.74
N HIS A 634 0.39 22.44 7.77
CA HIS A 634 1.20 22.15 6.58
C HIS A 634 2.65 21.76 6.92
N HIS A 635 3.26 22.42 7.93
CA HIS A 635 4.60 22.09 8.39
C HIS A 635 4.66 20.68 8.97
N PHE A 636 3.70 20.33 9.83
CA PHE A 636 3.63 19.00 10.43
C PHE A 636 3.38 17.91 9.39
N CYS A 637 2.42 18.12 8.47
CA CYS A 637 2.14 17.17 7.39
C CYS A 637 3.37 16.94 6.50
N THR A 638 4.10 18.01 6.17
CA THR A 638 5.30 17.91 5.34
C THR A 638 6.41 17.14 6.06
N LEU A 639 6.67 17.44 7.34
CA LEU A 639 7.67 16.73 8.15
C LEU A 639 7.35 15.25 8.30
N ILE A 640 6.10 14.90 8.60
CA ILE A 640 5.65 13.51 8.70
C ILE A 640 5.80 12.80 7.34
N GLY A 641 5.41 13.46 6.25
CA GLY A 641 5.57 12.95 4.89
C GLY A 641 7.02 12.67 4.50
N TYR A 642 7.99 13.39 5.09
CA TYR A 642 9.42 13.16 4.92
C TYR A 642 10.05 12.25 5.97
N GLY A 643 9.24 11.59 6.79
CA GLY A 643 9.64 10.43 7.57
C GLY A 643 9.88 10.66 9.06
N VAL A 644 9.56 11.84 9.61
CA VAL A 644 9.56 12.00 11.07
C VAL A 644 8.34 11.29 11.68
N THR A 645 8.52 10.68 12.84
CA THR A 645 7.43 9.99 13.54
C THR A 645 6.70 10.91 14.49
N ALA A 646 7.43 11.77 15.19
CA ALA A 646 6.85 12.73 16.13
C ALA A 646 7.62 14.06 16.15
N ILE A 647 6.94 15.12 16.56
CA ILE A 647 7.45 16.48 16.50
C ILE A 647 7.15 17.19 17.83
N ASN A 648 8.16 17.81 18.42
CA ASN A 648 7.99 18.77 19.50
C ASN A 648 8.25 20.19 18.97
N PRO A 649 7.23 21.00 18.74
CA PRO A 649 7.36 22.37 18.26
C PRO A 649 7.59 23.32 19.45
N TYR A 650 8.72 23.19 20.15
CA TYR A 650 8.97 23.81 21.46
C TYR A 650 8.82 25.32 21.50
N LEU A 651 8.91 26.02 20.36
CA LEU A 651 8.78 27.47 20.28
C LEU A 651 7.33 27.91 20.03
N ALA A 652 6.51 27.03 19.44
CA ALA A 652 5.11 27.31 19.21
C ALA A 652 4.21 26.90 20.39
N LEU A 653 4.71 26.01 21.27
CA LEU A 653 4.07 25.62 22.54
C LEU A 653 4.28 26.69 23.62
#